data_6eace055528141db1ccadfdb5cf0795c
#
_entry.id   6eace055528141db1ccadfdb5cf0795c
#
_cell.length_a   1.000
_cell.length_b   1.000
_cell.length_c   1.000
_cell.angle_alpha   90.00
_cell.angle_beta   90.00
_cell.angle_gamma   90.00
#
_symmetry.space_group_name_H-M   'P 1'
#
loop_
_entity.id
_entity.type
_entity.pdbx_description
1 polymer ?
#
loop_
_entity_poly.entity_id
_entity_poly.type
_entity_poly.pdbx_seq_one_letter_code
_entity_poly.pdbx_strand_id
1 'polypeptide(L)'
;MIALLALSSPLAGSLAGQSQASPSGQISGVVSDQTGAAVQSATVIFSRGSFTATQVTDASGKFVFSGITAEAGVVRTSAAGFQTSDTDWRSGSGPLEIVLRPASAAEQVTVTANRTGVRLVENATSVVVLSGPDLDATAAFRLDDMLRQVPGFSLFRRTTSRTANPTTQGVSLRGLGASGASRALVLSDGFPLNDPFGGWVYWDRAPRESIQSVEVASGGASHLYGSDALGGVINIIRTPPDRNSVSLEAAYGNENSPDLSLSASRKMGPWSVGVASELFRSDGYIAVPESLRGAIDTLVNSQDATGDVTVRREFADRGDFFVRGSVFGESRHNGTPLQTNSTTIRELDFGGNWDAREFGAFQLRAYAGRQNLDQSFSSIASDRNSENLTRTQRVPAQQVGFSVQWQRTVGTRQHLVAGVEESNIHGQTNEQGYFNGLPTSTSAGGGREVNWGAYAEDIIRIAPDWLLTASGRVDHWLNFDAFAPPNPAVPVGAASLPDRSESFFSPRLAILHKLTSNISLTASGYRSFRAPTLNELYRGFRAGNVFTEANSNLRAERLTGAEGGAIATGWNQRLMLRGTYFWNQITRPVANVTLTTTPSLITRQRQNLGSTVSQGVEMELSGQVSNSITLSGGYEYTHATVTSFTVDPALAGLNPSLVGLNVPQIPRHQFDFQARYSRPFILLAVQGRFGGNQFDDDQNTLLLRRYFTLDATASHSLRPGVDVFVAVENLLNRRYDVARTPVLMVGPPILARAGLRLQFGAR
;
A
#
# COMPACT_ATOMS: atom_id res chain seq x y z
N MET A 1 7.43 59.89 -50.95
CA MET A 1 6.98 60.27 -52.28
C MET A 1 5.62 59.62 -52.47
N ILE A 2 4.53 60.39 -52.17
CA ILE A 2 3.63 61.05 -53.17
C ILE A 2 2.78 59.96 -53.85
N ALA A 3 1.44 59.96 -53.96
CA ALA A 3 0.31 60.86 -53.55
C ALA A 3 -0.96 60.01 -53.76
N LEU A 4 -1.98 60.14 -52.92
CA LEU A 4 -3.31 60.71 -53.17
C LEU A 4 -3.82 60.64 -54.63
N LEU A 5 -4.99 60.03 -54.79
CA LEU A 5 -6.13 60.75 -55.37
C LEU A 5 -7.45 60.00 -55.26
N ALA A 6 -8.45 60.73 -54.87
CA ALA A 6 -9.83 60.37 -54.55
C ALA A 6 -10.77 60.45 -55.81
N LEU A 7 -12.04 60.16 -55.54
CA LEU A 7 -13.29 60.43 -56.29
C LEU A 7 -13.77 59.26 -57.21
N SER A 8 -14.97 58.71 -57.03
CA SER A 8 -16.32 59.27 -56.90
C SER A 8 -17.31 58.09 -56.84
N SER A 9 -18.34 58.21 -56.01
CA SER A 9 -19.56 57.35 -56.09
C SER A 9 -20.43 57.73 -57.30
N PRO A 10 -21.34 56.86 -57.75
CA PRO A 10 -22.66 56.86 -57.09
C PRO A 10 -23.44 55.54 -57.04
N LEU A 11 -24.31 55.46 -56.04
CA LEU A 11 -25.62 54.86 -55.89
C LEU A 11 -26.08 53.78 -56.85
N ALA A 12 -26.45 52.61 -56.29
CA ALA A 12 -27.82 52.06 -56.32
C ALA A 12 -27.93 50.67 -55.69
N GLY A 13 -28.98 50.44 -54.92
CA GLY A 13 -29.62 49.16 -54.83
C GLY A 13 -29.41 48.39 -53.52
N SER A 14 -30.24 48.75 -52.53
CA SER A 14 -30.53 47.93 -51.38
C SER A 14 -31.07 46.56 -51.73
N LEU A 15 -30.42 45.49 -51.19
CA LEU A 15 -31.08 44.25 -50.83
C LEU A 15 -30.57 43.91 -49.45
N ALA A 16 -31.38 44.23 -48.46
CA ALA A 16 -31.21 43.81 -47.08
C ALA A 16 -31.43 42.30 -46.97
N GLY A 17 -30.33 41.54 -47.01
CA GLY A 17 -30.28 40.19 -46.44
C GLY A 17 -30.22 40.33 -44.94
N GLN A 18 -31.32 40.18 -44.25
CA GLN A 18 -31.34 39.97 -42.80
C GLN A 18 -30.60 38.68 -42.52
N SER A 19 -29.36 38.76 -42.09
CA SER A 19 -28.70 37.73 -41.31
C SER A 19 -29.55 37.51 -40.05
N GLN A 20 -30.36 36.50 -40.00
CA GLN A 20 -30.95 36.00 -38.78
C GLN A 20 -29.81 35.63 -37.83
N ALA A 21 -29.53 36.45 -36.84
CA ALA A 21 -28.75 36.07 -35.71
C ALA A 21 -29.47 34.90 -35.08
N SER A 22 -28.84 33.72 -35.07
CA SER A 22 -29.30 32.55 -34.32
C SER A 22 -29.47 32.97 -32.88
N PRO A 23 -30.59 32.65 -32.21
CA PRO A 23 -30.81 33.03 -30.83
C PRO A 23 -29.68 32.46 -29.96
N SER A 24 -28.87 33.36 -29.39
CA SER A 24 -27.87 32.98 -28.42
C SER A 24 -28.60 32.52 -27.16
N GLY A 25 -28.68 31.21 -26.95
CA GLY A 25 -29.33 30.62 -25.78
C GLY A 25 -28.51 30.90 -24.52
N GLN A 26 -29.19 31.20 -23.46
CA GLN A 26 -28.62 31.27 -22.12
C GLN A 26 -29.05 30.02 -21.37
N ILE A 27 -28.09 29.29 -20.73
CA ILE A 27 -28.40 28.22 -19.81
C ILE A 27 -28.16 28.78 -18.41
N SER A 28 -29.17 28.82 -17.58
CA SER A 28 -29.06 29.23 -16.18
C SER A 28 -29.70 28.21 -15.27
N GLY A 29 -29.27 28.18 -14.02
CA GLY A 29 -29.85 27.32 -13.02
C GLY A 29 -29.31 27.56 -11.61
N VAL A 30 -29.86 26.78 -10.70
CA VAL A 30 -29.45 26.75 -9.29
C VAL A 30 -29.10 25.32 -8.92
N VAL A 31 -27.99 25.16 -8.22
CA VAL A 31 -27.56 23.89 -7.64
C VAL A 31 -27.82 23.95 -6.13
N SER A 32 -28.63 23.03 -5.64
CA SER A 32 -28.93 22.87 -4.23
C SER A 32 -28.67 21.44 -3.76
N ASP A 33 -28.61 21.21 -2.46
CA ASP A 33 -28.62 19.89 -1.86
C ASP A 33 -30.05 19.40 -1.58
N GLN A 34 -30.18 18.19 -1.06
CA GLN A 34 -31.49 17.58 -0.72
C GLN A 34 -32.23 18.33 0.40
N THR A 35 -31.59 19.19 1.15
CA THR A 35 -32.22 20.03 2.18
C THR A 35 -32.67 21.39 1.64
N GLY A 36 -32.34 21.67 0.36
CA GLY A 36 -32.59 22.94 -0.30
C GLY A 36 -31.50 24.00 -0.06
N ALA A 37 -30.42 23.63 0.61
CA ALA A 37 -29.28 24.54 0.80
C ALA A 37 -28.47 24.70 -0.50
N ALA A 38 -28.06 25.94 -0.81
CA ALA A 38 -27.27 26.23 -2.00
C ALA A 38 -25.90 25.55 -1.97
N VAL A 39 -25.50 24.90 -3.06
CA VAL A 39 -24.19 24.29 -3.21
C VAL A 39 -23.26 25.28 -3.92
N GLN A 40 -22.38 25.94 -3.15
CA GLN A 40 -21.37 26.84 -3.64
C GLN A 40 -20.19 26.08 -4.26
N SER A 41 -19.53 26.68 -5.25
CA SER A 41 -18.33 26.12 -5.92
C SER A 41 -18.57 24.78 -6.61
N ALA A 42 -19.82 24.44 -6.96
CA ALA A 42 -20.10 23.31 -7.80
C ALA A 42 -19.65 23.58 -9.25
N THR A 43 -18.92 22.64 -9.83
CA THR A 43 -18.51 22.69 -11.24
C THR A 43 -19.66 22.24 -12.12
N VAL A 44 -20.09 23.09 -13.03
CA VAL A 44 -21.17 22.81 -13.99
C VAL A 44 -20.56 22.81 -15.40
N ILE A 45 -20.72 21.71 -16.12
CA ILE A 45 -20.18 21.52 -17.46
C ILE A 45 -21.34 21.27 -18.42
N PHE A 46 -21.51 22.13 -19.40
CA PHE A 46 -22.41 21.88 -20.52
C PHE A 46 -21.63 21.19 -21.64
N SER A 47 -22.18 20.11 -22.21
CA SER A 47 -21.55 19.37 -23.30
C SER A 47 -22.53 19.01 -24.42
N ARG A 48 -22.07 19.14 -25.69
CA ARG A 48 -22.74 18.66 -26.89
C ARG A 48 -21.71 18.26 -27.95
N GLY A 49 -21.59 16.99 -28.23
CA GLY A 49 -20.56 16.49 -29.14
C GLY A 49 -19.17 16.84 -28.65
N SER A 50 -18.40 17.58 -29.44
CA SER A 50 -17.07 18.09 -29.08
C SER A 50 -17.07 19.44 -28.36
N PHE A 51 -18.23 20.10 -28.25
CA PHE A 51 -18.34 21.40 -27.57
C PHE A 51 -18.54 21.20 -26.07
N THR A 52 -17.73 21.87 -25.26
CA THR A 52 -17.85 21.91 -23.79
C THR A 52 -17.68 23.34 -23.30
N ALA A 53 -18.52 23.72 -22.32
CA ALA A 53 -18.40 24.97 -21.58
C ALA A 53 -18.46 24.65 -20.08
N THR A 54 -17.66 25.34 -19.26
CA THR A 54 -17.57 25.11 -17.81
C THR A 54 -17.88 26.38 -17.07
N GLN A 55 -18.65 26.27 -15.98
CA GLN A 55 -18.96 27.33 -15.03
C GLN A 55 -18.86 26.78 -13.59
N VAL A 56 -18.72 27.68 -12.63
CA VAL A 56 -18.71 27.35 -11.21
C VAL A 56 -19.85 28.10 -10.54
N THR A 57 -20.59 27.46 -9.62
CA THR A 57 -21.70 28.09 -8.92
C THR A 57 -21.20 29.14 -7.90
N ASP A 58 -21.96 30.23 -7.79
CA ASP A 58 -21.72 31.28 -6.80
C ASP A 58 -22.16 30.86 -5.38
N ALA A 59 -22.07 31.79 -4.41
CA ALA A 59 -22.46 31.56 -3.02
C ALA A 59 -23.96 31.21 -2.83
N SER A 60 -24.80 31.55 -3.81
CA SER A 60 -26.22 31.19 -3.84
C SER A 60 -26.53 29.94 -4.69
N GLY A 61 -25.50 29.20 -5.11
CA GLY A 61 -25.63 28.01 -5.94
C GLY A 61 -25.99 28.30 -7.39
N LYS A 62 -25.97 29.55 -7.86
CA LYS A 62 -26.38 29.94 -9.22
C LYS A 62 -25.24 29.80 -10.22
N PHE A 63 -25.58 29.38 -11.44
CA PHE A 63 -24.68 29.36 -12.60
C PHE A 63 -25.36 29.91 -13.85
N VAL A 64 -24.58 30.47 -14.78
CA VAL A 64 -25.05 31.01 -16.05
C VAL A 64 -24.04 30.76 -17.16
N PHE A 65 -24.45 30.07 -18.22
CA PHE A 65 -23.73 30.05 -19.49
C PHE A 65 -24.37 31.03 -20.46
N SER A 66 -23.59 31.90 -21.07
CA SER A 66 -24.02 32.85 -22.08
C SER A 66 -23.47 32.47 -23.47
N GLY A 67 -24.23 32.74 -24.51
CA GLY A 67 -23.76 32.53 -25.89
C GLY A 67 -23.79 31.05 -26.36
N ILE A 68 -24.60 30.20 -25.75
CA ILE A 68 -24.76 28.82 -26.18
C ILE A 68 -25.66 28.79 -27.44
N THR A 69 -25.10 28.32 -28.55
CA THR A 69 -25.81 28.20 -29.84
C THR A 69 -26.41 26.79 -30.06
N ALA A 70 -26.30 25.91 -29.04
CA ALA A 70 -26.79 24.55 -29.09
C ALA A 70 -28.31 24.49 -28.81
N GLU A 71 -29.04 23.62 -29.51
CA GLU A 71 -30.48 23.39 -29.30
C GLU A 71 -30.75 22.39 -28.15
N ALA A 72 -29.79 21.49 -27.85
CA ALA A 72 -29.86 20.54 -26.76
C ALA A 72 -28.45 20.09 -26.33
N GLY A 73 -28.29 19.61 -25.12
CA GLY A 73 -27.04 19.08 -24.58
C GLY A 73 -27.23 18.53 -23.17
N VAL A 74 -26.15 18.07 -22.57
CA VAL A 74 -26.13 17.56 -21.20
C VAL A 74 -25.38 18.54 -20.31
N VAL A 75 -26.01 18.88 -19.19
CA VAL A 75 -25.42 19.66 -18.10
C VAL A 75 -24.97 18.69 -17.02
N ARG A 76 -23.66 18.49 -16.89
CA ARG A 76 -23.04 17.70 -15.83
C ARG A 76 -22.65 18.61 -14.68
N THR A 77 -23.13 18.30 -13.49
CA THR A 77 -22.85 19.08 -12.27
C THR A 77 -22.16 18.21 -11.25
N SER A 78 -21.04 18.70 -10.71
CA SER A 78 -20.25 18.00 -9.68
C SER A 78 -19.83 18.99 -8.59
N ALA A 79 -19.85 18.54 -7.35
CA ALA A 79 -19.32 19.30 -6.21
C ALA A 79 -18.69 18.32 -5.21
N ALA A 80 -17.69 18.80 -4.44
CA ALA A 80 -17.08 18.02 -3.39
C ALA A 80 -18.13 17.56 -2.37
N GLY A 81 -18.17 16.27 -2.07
CA GLY A 81 -19.16 15.70 -1.15
C GLY A 81 -20.52 15.36 -1.78
N PHE A 82 -20.72 15.52 -3.07
CA PHE A 82 -21.97 15.26 -3.76
C PHE A 82 -21.79 14.31 -4.96
N GLN A 83 -22.86 13.58 -5.29
CA GLN A 83 -22.94 12.79 -6.50
C GLN A 83 -22.95 13.70 -7.72
N THR A 84 -22.22 13.31 -8.78
CA THR A 84 -22.31 13.98 -10.07
C THR A 84 -23.73 13.75 -10.64
N SER A 85 -24.38 14.84 -11.07
CA SER A 85 -25.70 14.81 -11.70
C SER A 85 -25.58 15.19 -13.16
N ASP A 86 -26.15 14.38 -14.05
CA ASP A 86 -26.32 14.70 -15.46
C ASP A 86 -27.77 15.09 -15.72
N THR A 87 -27.99 16.27 -16.27
CA THR A 87 -29.31 16.83 -16.55
C THR A 87 -29.40 17.20 -18.02
N ASP A 88 -30.37 16.63 -18.73
CA ASP A 88 -30.63 17.00 -20.12
C ASP A 88 -31.18 18.42 -20.21
N TRP A 89 -30.63 19.20 -21.12
CA TRP A 89 -31.08 20.55 -21.42
C TRP A 89 -31.48 20.72 -22.88
N ARG A 90 -32.52 21.50 -23.13
CA ARG A 90 -32.96 21.90 -24.48
C ARG A 90 -33.17 23.42 -24.55
N SER A 91 -32.95 23.99 -25.73
CA SER A 91 -33.22 25.42 -25.97
C SER A 91 -34.70 25.73 -25.67
N GLY A 92 -34.94 26.78 -24.90
CA GLY A 92 -36.29 27.15 -24.42
C GLY A 92 -36.69 26.49 -23.09
N SER A 93 -35.86 25.61 -22.49
CA SER A 93 -36.06 25.18 -21.11
C SER A 93 -35.89 26.37 -20.17
N GLY A 94 -36.68 26.44 -19.11
CA GLY A 94 -36.50 27.38 -18.02
C GLY A 94 -35.18 27.17 -17.25
N PRO A 95 -34.93 27.96 -16.21
CA PRO A 95 -33.78 27.75 -15.34
C PRO A 95 -33.75 26.32 -14.80
N LEU A 96 -32.58 25.70 -14.82
CA LEU A 96 -32.41 24.33 -14.30
C LEU A 96 -32.37 24.36 -12.75
N GLU A 97 -33.16 23.48 -12.14
CA GLU A 97 -33.05 23.16 -10.72
C GLU A 97 -32.30 21.83 -10.59
N ILE A 98 -31.04 21.88 -10.15
CA ILE A 98 -30.19 20.70 -10.02
C ILE A 98 -30.02 20.42 -8.52
N VAL A 99 -30.61 19.30 -8.07
CA VAL A 99 -30.47 18.87 -6.69
C VAL A 99 -29.37 17.81 -6.62
N LEU A 100 -28.25 18.17 -6.01
CA LEU A 100 -27.16 17.26 -5.76
C LEU A 100 -27.46 16.41 -4.52
N ARG A 101 -27.26 15.11 -4.63
CA ARG A 101 -27.36 14.19 -3.51
C ARG A 101 -25.98 14.06 -2.86
N PRO A 102 -25.88 13.94 -1.52
CA PRO A 102 -24.61 13.61 -0.90
C PRO A 102 -24.04 12.35 -1.55
N ALA A 103 -22.79 12.41 -1.96
CA ALA A 103 -22.14 11.23 -2.49
C ALA A 103 -21.95 10.21 -1.36
N SER A 104 -22.10 8.92 -1.68
CA SER A 104 -21.77 7.87 -0.73
C SER A 104 -20.26 7.86 -0.47
N ALA A 105 -19.85 7.35 0.68
CA ALA A 105 -18.41 7.17 0.97
C ALA A 105 -17.70 6.40 -0.16
N ALA A 106 -18.36 5.41 -0.76
CA ALA A 106 -17.82 4.60 -1.85
C ALA A 106 -17.69 5.37 -3.20
N GLU A 107 -18.52 6.39 -3.46
CA GLU A 107 -18.43 7.22 -4.68
C GLU A 107 -17.44 8.38 -4.54
N GLN A 108 -17.14 8.81 -3.30
CA GLN A 108 -16.18 9.87 -3.02
C GLN A 108 -14.74 9.38 -3.09
N VAL A 109 -14.50 8.08 -2.89
CA VAL A 109 -13.16 7.52 -2.82
C VAL A 109 -12.61 7.29 -4.23
N THR A 110 -11.60 8.06 -4.59
CA THR A 110 -10.78 7.84 -5.78
C THR A 110 -9.58 6.98 -5.39
N VAL A 111 -9.38 5.88 -6.10
CA VAL A 111 -8.30 4.94 -5.85
C VAL A 111 -7.16 5.18 -6.82
N THR A 112 -5.95 5.31 -6.34
CA THR A 112 -4.74 5.53 -7.13
C THR A 112 -3.80 4.32 -7.18
N ALA A 113 -4.11 3.27 -6.43
CA ALA A 113 -3.34 2.02 -6.42
C ALA A 113 -3.21 1.32 -7.79
N ASN A 114 -4.01 1.73 -8.78
CA ASN A 114 -3.89 1.32 -10.18
C ASN A 114 -3.20 2.38 -11.06
N ARG A 115 -2.41 3.29 -10.47
CA ARG A 115 -1.75 4.41 -11.16
C ARG A 115 -2.69 5.41 -11.86
N THR A 116 -3.99 5.25 -11.72
CA THR A 116 -5.03 6.14 -12.27
C THR A 116 -6.06 6.44 -11.20
N GLY A 117 -6.57 7.67 -11.19
CA GLY A 117 -7.65 8.05 -10.29
C GLY A 117 -8.99 7.48 -10.77
N VAL A 118 -9.37 6.28 -10.34
CA VAL A 118 -10.64 5.62 -10.66
C VAL A 118 -11.51 5.56 -9.41
N ARG A 119 -12.82 5.76 -9.56
CA ARG A 119 -13.74 5.58 -8.42
C ARG A 119 -13.72 4.13 -7.93
N LEU A 120 -13.77 3.94 -6.62
CA LEU A 120 -13.73 2.62 -5.99
C LEU A 120 -14.78 1.66 -6.56
N VAL A 121 -16.01 2.13 -6.80
CA VAL A 121 -17.12 1.34 -7.36
C VAL A 121 -16.99 1.04 -8.87
N GLU A 122 -16.13 1.74 -9.57
CA GLU A 122 -15.82 1.54 -11.00
C GLU A 122 -14.49 0.77 -11.20
N ASN A 123 -13.89 0.29 -10.13
CA ASN A 123 -12.64 -0.45 -10.18
C ASN A 123 -12.89 -1.96 -10.27
N ALA A 124 -12.42 -2.59 -11.34
CA ALA A 124 -12.51 -4.04 -11.51
C ALA A 124 -11.53 -4.82 -10.60
N THR A 125 -10.56 -4.15 -10.00
CA THR A 125 -9.64 -4.73 -9.00
C THR A 125 -10.26 -4.64 -7.60
N SER A 126 -10.06 -5.66 -6.76
CA SER A 126 -10.42 -5.57 -5.34
C SER A 126 -9.47 -4.57 -4.65
N VAL A 127 -10.01 -3.46 -4.19
CA VAL A 127 -9.27 -2.43 -3.45
C VAL A 127 -10.00 -2.08 -2.18
N VAL A 128 -9.28 -2.13 -1.06
CA VAL A 128 -9.72 -1.63 0.25
C VAL A 128 -9.05 -0.29 0.51
N VAL A 129 -9.81 0.68 0.99
CA VAL A 129 -9.27 2.00 1.35
C VAL A 129 -9.53 2.26 2.82
N LEU A 130 -8.46 2.46 3.58
CA LEU A 130 -8.50 2.94 4.95
C LEU A 130 -8.32 4.46 4.92
N SER A 131 -9.38 5.19 5.19
CA SER A 131 -9.35 6.66 5.25
C SER A 131 -8.72 7.16 6.55
N GLY A 132 -8.31 8.44 6.60
CA GLY A 132 -7.81 9.06 7.83
C GLY A 132 -8.72 8.82 9.05
N PRO A 133 -10.05 9.05 8.96
CA PRO A 133 -10.97 8.74 10.04
C PRO A 133 -11.02 7.25 10.46
N ASP A 134 -10.74 6.31 9.56
CA ASP A 134 -10.66 4.88 9.89
C ASP A 134 -9.36 4.57 10.64
N LEU A 135 -8.26 5.20 10.23
CA LEU A 135 -6.96 5.11 10.90
C LEU A 135 -7.01 5.75 12.30
N ASP A 136 -7.65 6.92 12.43
CA ASP A 136 -7.84 7.62 13.72
C ASP A 136 -8.70 6.84 14.72
N ALA A 137 -9.60 6.01 14.23
CA ALA A 137 -10.50 5.20 15.03
C ALA A 137 -9.88 3.89 15.52
N THR A 138 -8.72 3.48 14.96
CA THR A 138 -8.04 2.25 15.41
C THR A 138 -7.21 2.47 16.67
N ALA A 139 -7.18 1.46 17.54
CA ALA A 139 -6.34 1.48 18.73
C ALA A 139 -4.87 1.19 18.44
N ALA A 140 -4.55 0.65 17.27
CA ALA A 140 -3.20 0.23 16.91
C ALA A 140 -2.21 1.39 16.86
N PHE A 141 -0.99 1.16 17.35
CA PHE A 141 0.11 2.11 17.27
C PHE A 141 0.76 2.12 15.87
N ARG A 142 0.90 0.94 15.27
CA ARG A 142 1.71 0.74 14.07
C ARG A 142 0.85 0.53 12.84
N LEU A 143 1.35 1.00 11.70
CA LEU A 143 0.62 0.92 10.45
C LEU A 143 0.32 -0.52 10.02
N ASP A 144 1.25 -1.45 10.22
CA ASP A 144 1.02 -2.87 9.93
C ASP A 144 -0.13 -3.47 10.77
N ASP A 145 -0.27 -3.05 12.04
CA ASP A 145 -1.38 -3.48 12.90
C ASP A 145 -2.71 -2.84 12.45
N MET A 146 -2.69 -1.58 11.97
CA MET A 146 -3.84 -0.92 11.35
C MET A 146 -4.29 -1.66 10.08
N LEU A 147 -3.33 -2.10 9.25
CA LEU A 147 -3.61 -2.83 8.00
C LEU A 147 -4.19 -4.23 8.21
N ARG A 148 -4.15 -4.77 9.41
CA ARG A 148 -4.82 -6.04 9.74
C ARG A 148 -6.34 -5.99 9.70
N GLN A 149 -6.93 -4.82 9.44
CA GLN A 149 -8.34 -4.62 9.09
C GLN A 149 -8.63 -4.97 7.61
N VAL A 150 -7.60 -5.22 6.81
CA VAL A 150 -7.75 -5.55 5.40
C VAL A 150 -7.81 -7.07 5.26
N PRO A 151 -8.87 -7.63 4.66
CA PRO A 151 -8.96 -9.06 4.41
C PRO A 151 -7.74 -9.57 3.65
N GLY A 152 -7.20 -10.70 4.06
CA GLY A 152 -6.05 -11.32 3.41
C GLY A 152 -4.71 -10.65 3.63
N PHE A 153 -4.63 -9.54 4.35
CA PHE A 153 -3.36 -8.97 4.77
C PHE A 153 -2.68 -9.89 5.79
N SER A 154 -1.45 -10.28 5.51
CA SER A 154 -0.65 -11.10 6.41
C SER A 154 0.83 -10.69 6.36
N LEU A 155 1.46 -10.74 7.52
CA LEU A 155 2.91 -10.65 7.66
C LEU A 155 3.51 -12.05 7.69
N PHE A 156 4.80 -12.19 7.37
CA PHE A 156 5.52 -13.46 7.42
C PHE A 156 5.39 -14.17 8.77
N ARG A 157 5.21 -13.41 9.87
CA ARG A 157 4.83 -13.92 11.18
C ARG A 157 3.65 -13.12 11.73
N ARG A 158 2.91 -13.69 12.68
CA ARG A 158 1.80 -13.02 13.37
C ARG A 158 2.23 -11.88 14.30
N THR A 159 3.52 -11.57 14.39
CA THR A 159 4.07 -10.51 15.24
C THR A 159 3.83 -9.12 14.65
N THR A 160 3.64 -8.13 15.49
CA THR A 160 3.60 -6.70 15.12
C THR A 160 5.01 -6.17 14.80
N SER A 161 5.12 -5.15 13.96
CA SER A 161 6.38 -4.44 13.70
C SER A 161 7.03 -3.90 14.97
N ARG A 162 6.24 -3.60 15.99
CA ARG A 162 6.71 -3.15 17.30
C ARG A 162 7.68 -4.13 17.98
N THR A 163 7.54 -5.44 17.75
CA THR A 163 8.32 -6.48 18.43
C THR A 163 8.99 -7.48 17.49
N ALA A 164 8.67 -7.44 16.19
CA ALA A 164 9.26 -8.34 15.20
C ALA A 164 10.65 -7.89 14.79
N ASN A 165 11.57 -8.83 14.57
CA ASN A 165 12.81 -8.53 13.86
C ASN A 165 12.47 -7.96 12.46
N PRO A 166 13.08 -6.85 12.01
CA PRO A 166 12.79 -6.21 10.73
C PRO A 166 12.79 -7.19 9.54
N THR A 167 13.74 -8.11 9.50
CA THR A 167 13.89 -9.09 8.42
C THR A 167 12.78 -10.13 8.34
N THR A 168 11.80 -10.08 9.26
CA THR A 168 10.59 -10.93 9.27
C THR A 168 9.31 -10.16 8.94
N GLN A 169 9.42 -8.92 8.49
CA GLN A 169 8.28 -8.05 8.20
C GLN A 169 7.88 -8.05 6.71
N GLY A 170 8.09 -9.15 6.02
CA GLY A 170 7.56 -9.36 4.67
C GLY A 170 6.05 -9.45 4.67
N VAL A 171 5.40 -8.79 3.71
CA VAL A 171 3.95 -8.74 3.58
C VAL A 171 3.43 -9.57 2.41
N SER A 172 2.27 -10.13 2.57
CA SER A 172 1.56 -10.94 1.58
C SER A 172 0.06 -10.68 1.64
N LEU A 173 -0.60 -10.83 0.51
CA LEU A 173 -2.05 -10.73 0.35
C LEU A 173 -2.60 -12.06 -0.17
N ARG A 174 -3.88 -12.37 0.11
CA ARG A 174 -4.61 -13.55 -0.39
C ARG A 174 -3.86 -14.88 -0.23
N GLY A 175 -3.19 -15.05 0.90
CA GLY A 175 -2.55 -16.31 1.26
C GLY A 175 -1.40 -16.75 0.36
N LEU A 176 -0.72 -15.86 -0.33
CA LEU A 176 0.45 -16.21 -1.13
C LEU A 176 1.67 -16.58 -0.26
N GLY A 177 1.64 -16.19 1.02
CA GLY A 177 2.77 -16.36 1.94
C GLY A 177 3.90 -15.36 1.70
N ALA A 178 4.82 -15.30 2.62
CA ALA A 178 6.07 -14.53 2.50
C ALA A 178 7.21 -15.35 3.11
N SER A 179 8.44 -15.13 2.65
CA SER A 179 9.63 -15.83 3.17
C SER A 179 10.56 -14.91 3.96
N GLY A 180 10.04 -13.79 4.46
CA GLY A 180 10.79 -12.62 4.94
C GLY A 180 10.75 -11.49 3.91
N ALA A 181 10.97 -11.78 2.64
CA ALA A 181 10.71 -10.86 1.53
C ALA A 181 9.20 -10.76 1.25
N SER A 182 8.74 -9.56 0.93
CA SER A 182 7.34 -9.31 0.61
C SER A 182 6.95 -9.90 -0.75
N ARG A 183 5.67 -10.27 -0.87
CA ARG A 183 5.00 -10.57 -2.14
C ARG A 183 3.97 -9.51 -2.52
N ALA A 184 3.95 -8.40 -1.78
CA ALA A 184 3.22 -7.19 -2.13
C ALA A 184 4.18 -5.99 -2.10
N LEU A 185 4.01 -5.09 -3.05
CA LEU A 185 4.75 -3.83 -3.11
C LEU A 185 4.10 -2.82 -2.17
N VAL A 186 4.89 -2.20 -1.30
CA VAL A 186 4.45 -1.13 -0.41
C VAL A 186 5.03 0.19 -0.88
N LEU A 187 4.17 1.17 -1.10
CA LEU A 187 4.54 2.49 -1.60
C LEU A 187 4.13 3.59 -0.62
N SER A 188 4.86 4.69 -0.61
CA SER A 188 4.46 5.96 -0.02
C SER A 188 4.51 7.05 -1.08
N ASP A 189 3.36 7.60 -1.49
CA ASP A 189 3.23 8.55 -2.62
C ASP A 189 3.86 8.04 -3.93
N GLY A 190 3.86 6.71 -4.14
CA GLY A 190 4.47 6.07 -5.31
C GLY A 190 5.95 5.74 -5.18
N PHE A 191 6.60 6.00 -4.04
CA PHE A 191 7.99 5.61 -3.74
C PHE A 191 8.03 4.30 -2.96
N PRO A 192 8.91 3.33 -3.28
CA PRO A 192 8.95 2.04 -2.64
C PRO A 192 9.43 2.13 -1.18
N LEU A 193 8.71 1.45 -0.28
CA LEU A 193 9.11 1.27 1.13
C LEU A 193 9.72 -0.11 1.40
N ASN A 194 9.60 -1.05 0.46
CA ASN A 194 10.26 -2.34 0.57
C ASN A 194 11.77 -2.16 0.68
N ASP A 195 12.40 -2.89 1.61
CA ASP A 195 13.86 -2.89 1.79
C ASP A 195 14.56 -3.32 0.50
N PRO A 196 15.53 -2.55 -0.02
CA PRO A 196 16.18 -2.85 -1.30
C PRO A 196 17.01 -4.14 -1.27
N PHE A 197 17.57 -4.53 -0.12
CA PHE A 197 18.37 -5.75 0.00
C PHE A 197 17.52 -6.99 0.24
N GLY A 198 16.43 -6.86 1.03
CA GLY A 198 15.71 -8.00 1.55
C GLY A 198 14.22 -8.05 1.27
N GLY A 199 13.61 -6.97 0.80
CA GLY A 199 12.19 -6.93 0.43
C GLY A 199 11.21 -6.89 1.61
N TRP A 200 11.66 -6.79 2.86
CA TRP A 200 10.77 -6.54 4.01
C TRP A 200 10.37 -5.07 4.09
N VAL A 201 9.48 -4.71 5.03
CA VAL A 201 8.96 -3.34 5.14
C VAL A 201 9.25 -2.77 6.52
N TYR A 202 9.81 -1.56 6.57
CA TYR A 202 9.88 -0.74 7.78
C TYR A 202 8.64 0.16 7.81
N TRP A 203 7.61 -0.25 8.56
CA TRP A 203 6.29 0.38 8.55
C TRP A 203 6.27 1.80 9.13
N ASP A 204 7.24 2.11 9.98
CA ASP A 204 7.33 3.37 10.72
C ASP A 204 8.10 4.47 9.96
N ARG A 205 8.43 4.24 8.68
CA ARG A 205 9.04 5.24 7.80
C ARG A 205 8.09 6.35 7.35
N ALA A 206 6.78 6.13 7.43
CA ALA A 206 5.76 7.12 7.13
C ALA A 206 5.14 7.62 8.43
N PRO A 207 5.44 8.86 8.90
CA PRO A 207 4.87 9.42 10.13
C PRO A 207 3.35 9.40 10.08
N ARG A 208 2.68 8.87 11.11
CA ARG A 208 1.24 8.62 11.14
C ARG A 208 0.41 9.86 10.85
N GLU A 209 0.71 11.00 11.47
CA GLU A 209 -0.04 12.25 11.27
C GLU A 209 0.10 12.83 9.86
N SER A 210 1.02 12.30 9.03
CA SER A 210 1.14 12.66 7.63
C SER A 210 0.30 11.79 6.69
N ILE A 211 -0.29 10.68 7.16
CA ILE A 211 -1.03 9.73 6.33
C ILE A 211 -2.45 10.23 6.13
N GLN A 212 -2.86 10.41 4.88
CA GLN A 212 -4.23 10.76 4.49
C GLN A 212 -5.11 9.52 4.35
N SER A 213 -4.59 8.49 3.71
CA SER A 213 -5.26 7.20 3.49
C SER A 213 -4.27 6.11 3.12
N VAL A 214 -4.71 4.86 3.22
CA VAL A 214 -3.97 3.70 2.72
C VAL A 214 -4.88 2.92 1.79
N GLU A 215 -4.39 2.64 0.59
CA GLU A 215 -5.07 1.86 -0.44
C GLU A 215 -4.39 0.49 -0.55
N VAL A 216 -5.17 -0.58 -0.46
CA VAL A 216 -4.68 -1.96 -0.61
C VAL A 216 -5.37 -2.60 -1.81
N ALA A 217 -4.62 -2.79 -2.90
CA ALA A 217 -5.08 -3.48 -4.09
C ALA A 217 -4.61 -4.94 -4.05
N SER A 218 -5.55 -5.86 -3.94
CA SER A 218 -5.28 -7.30 -3.91
C SER A 218 -5.26 -7.91 -5.31
N GLY A 219 -4.45 -8.97 -5.49
CA GLY A 219 -4.23 -9.63 -6.78
C GLY A 219 -3.01 -9.11 -7.52
N GLY A 220 -2.50 -9.89 -8.49
CA GLY A 220 -1.26 -9.58 -9.19
C GLY A 220 -1.26 -8.22 -9.88
N ALA A 221 -0.29 -7.35 -9.57
CA ALA A 221 -0.20 -5.99 -10.05
C ALA A 221 1.09 -5.69 -10.84
N SER A 222 1.87 -6.71 -11.20
CA SER A 222 3.11 -6.52 -11.97
C SER A 222 2.88 -5.87 -13.34
N HIS A 223 1.68 -5.91 -13.89
CA HIS A 223 1.31 -5.26 -15.15
C HIS A 223 1.48 -3.73 -15.12
N LEU A 224 1.53 -3.11 -13.93
CA LEU A 224 1.81 -1.68 -13.73
C LEU A 224 3.10 -1.46 -12.92
N TYR A 225 3.36 -2.32 -11.93
CA TYR A 225 4.37 -2.07 -10.90
C TYR A 225 5.62 -2.96 -10.97
N GLY A 226 5.66 -3.94 -11.90
CA GLY A 226 6.79 -4.85 -12.07
C GLY A 226 7.01 -5.82 -10.92
N SER A 227 8.28 -6.05 -10.57
CA SER A 227 8.67 -6.91 -9.44
C SER A 227 8.05 -6.43 -8.12
N ASP A 228 8.00 -7.32 -7.11
CA ASP A 228 7.44 -7.12 -5.77
C ASP A 228 5.91 -6.99 -5.70
N ALA A 229 5.24 -6.55 -6.78
CA ALA A 229 3.78 -6.51 -6.87
C ALA A 229 3.16 -7.87 -7.27
N LEU A 230 3.76 -8.99 -6.80
CA LEU A 230 3.32 -10.34 -7.13
C LEU A 230 1.87 -10.60 -6.71
N GLY A 231 1.50 -10.23 -5.49
CA GLY A 231 0.19 -10.46 -4.88
C GLY A 231 -0.64 -9.21 -4.66
N GLY A 232 -0.10 -8.03 -4.97
CA GLY A 232 -0.81 -6.76 -4.82
C GLY A 232 0.08 -5.57 -4.51
N VAL A 233 -0.58 -4.44 -4.23
CA VAL A 233 0.08 -3.17 -3.89
C VAL A 233 -0.60 -2.56 -2.68
N ILE A 234 0.19 -2.03 -1.76
CA ILE A 234 -0.25 -1.19 -0.64
C ILE A 234 0.31 0.20 -0.90
N ASN A 235 -0.55 1.19 -1.08
CA ASN A 235 -0.14 2.56 -1.37
C ASN A 235 -0.55 3.49 -0.22
N ILE A 236 0.42 4.03 0.48
CA ILE A 236 0.24 5.02 1.55
C ILE A 236 0.20 6.39 0.91
N ILE A 237 -0.95 7.04 0.95
CA ILE A 237 -1.15 8.39 0.45
C ILE A 237 -0.92 9.35 1.60
N ARG A 238 0.02 10.29 1.41
CA ARG A 238 0.35 11.28 2.41
C ARG A 238 -0.40 12.60 2.14
N THR A 239 -0.66 13.35 3.19
CA THR A 239 -1.26 14.68 3.09
C THR A 239 -0.26 15.64 2.44
N PRO A 240 -0.58 16.22 1.26
CA PRO A 240 0.31 17.17 0.62
C PRO A 240 0.41 18.47 1.42
N PRO A 241 1.57 19.15 1.42
CA PRO A 241 1.74 20.42 2.14
C PRO A 241 1.15 21.61 1.35
N ASP A 242 -0.10 21.52 0.89
CA ASP A 242 -0.76 22.48 0.00
C ASP A 242 -1.50 23.62 0.74
N ARG A 243 -1.48 23.59 2.07
CA ARG A 243 -2.18 24.54 2.96
C ARG A 243 -1.44 24.72 4.29
N ASN A 244 -1.87 25.69 5.09
CA ASN A 244 -1.34 25.85 6.44
C ASN A 244 -2.06 24.88 7.38
N SER A 245 -1.32 23.94 7.96
CA SER A 245 -1.86 22.96 8.89
C SER A 245 -0.83 22.55 9.92
N VAL A 246 -1.29 22.10 11.07
CA VAL A 246 -0.50 21.46 12.11
C VAL A 246 -1.35 20.32 12.69
N SER A 247 -0.80 19.12 12.71
CA SER A 247 -1.36 17.95 13.38
C SER A 247 -0.29 17.37 14.29
N LEU A 248 -0.62 17.17 15.55
CA LEU A 248 0.27 16.62 16.58
C LEU A 248 -0.52 15.61 17.39
N GLU A 249 -0.01 14.40 17.51
CA GLU A 249 -0.47 13.42 18.49
C GLU A 249 0.66 13.12 19.48
N ALA A 250 0.36 13.23 20.78
CA ALA A 250 1.26 12.83 21.84
C ALA A 250 0.54 11.84 22.77
N ALA A 251 1.10 10.66 22.95
CA ALA A 251 0.51 9.61 23.76
C ALA A 251 1.56 8.94 24.65
N TYR A 252 1.06 8.31 25.71
CA TYR A 252 1.86 7.46 26.60
C TYR A 252 1.05 6.21 26.96
N GLY A 253 1.69 5.06 26.88
CA GLY A 253 1.09 3.76 27.16
C GLY A 253 1.83 2.97 28.23
N ASN A 254 1.22 1.84 28.66
CA ASN A 254 1.93 0.83 29.41
C ASN A 254 3.12 0.29 28.58
N GLU A 255 3.99 -0.56 29.13
CA GLU A 255 5.28 -0.93 28.54
C GLU A 255 6.22 0.29 28.33
N ASN A 256 6.03 1.37 29.12
CA ASN A 256 6.79 2.61 29.04
C ASN A 256 6.88 3.12 27.57
N SER A 257 5.71 3.31 26.94
CA SER A 257 5.57 3.55 25.52
C SER A 257 5.17 5.00 25.20
N PRO A 258 6.11 5.98 25.24
CA PRO A 258 5.89 7.31 24.67
C PRO A 258 5.78 7.22 23.15
N ASP A 259 4.84 7.99 22.59
CA ASP A 259 4.59 8.14 21.16
C ASP A 259 4.32 9.61 20.84
N LEU A 260 5.04 10.16 19.88
CA LEU A 260 4.89 11.54 19.43
C LEU A 260 4.92 11.58 17.92
N SER A 261 3.83 11.96 17.28
CA SER A 261 3.74 12.13 15.82
C SER A 261 3.33 13.57 15.48
N LEU A 262 4.03 14.18 14.55
CA LEU A 262 3.84 15.55 14.09
C LEU A 262 3.75 15.61 12.57
N SER A 263 2.80 16.39 12.06
CA SER A 263 2.77 16.85 10.67
C SER A 263 2.43 18.32 10.65
N ALA A 264 3.24 19.13 9.99
CA ALA A 264 3.01 20.57 9.86
C ALA A 264 3.31 21.04 8.45
N SER A 265 2.52 21.97 7.93
CA SER A 265 2.74 22.53 6.61
C SER A 265 2.43 24.03 6.56
N ARG A 266 3.13 24.72 5.68
CA ARG A 266 2.94 26.15 5.40
C ARG A 266 2.99 26.41 3.90
N LYS A 267 1.95 27.09 3.41
CA LYS A 267 1.86 27.58 2.03
C LYS A 267 2.29 29.04 1.95
N MET A 268 3.16 29.35 0.98
CA MET A 268 3.74 30.67 0.75
C MET A 268 3.68 30.98 -0.75
N GLY A 269 2.52 31.47 -1.21
CA GLY A 269 2.25 31.67 -2.64
C GLY A 269 2.29 30.33 -3.40
N PRO A 270 3.12 30.18 -4.45
CA PRO A 270 3.24 28.94 -5.21
C PRO A 270 4.09 27.86 -4.50
N TRP A 271 4.79 28.23 -3.43
CA TRP A 271 5.63 27.35 -2.66
C TRP A 271 4.92 26.84 -1.41
N SER A 272 5.23 25.64 -1.02
CA SER A 272 4.83 25.11 0.28
C SER A 272 5.94 24.24 0.87
N VAL A 273 5.99 24.22 2.19
CA VAL A 273 6.92 23.41 2.96
C VAL A 273 6.13 22.57 3.95
N GLY A 274 6.41 21.29 4.00
CA GLY A 274 5.87 20.35 4.97
C GLY A 274 6.99 19.72 5.79
N VAL A 275 6.71 19.44 7.05
CA VAL A 275 7.57 18.68 7.96
C VAL A 275 6.71 17.60 8.60
N ALA A 276 7.18 16.35 8.60
CA ALA A 276 6.54 15.29 9.35
C ALA A 276 7.58 14.52 10.16
N SER A 277 7.22 14.09 11.36
CA SER A 277 8.11 13.28 12.21
C SER A 277 7.32 12.37 13.14
N GLU A 278 7.93 11.25 13.53
CA GLU A 278 7.40 10.36 14.55
C GLU A 278 8.54 9.88 15.43
N LEU A 279 8.32 9.86 16.73
CA LEU A 279 9.22 9.34 17.75
C LEU A 279 8.46 8.31 18.57
N PHE A 280 8.97 7.11 18.65
CA PHE A 280 8.35 6.04 19.42
C PHE A 280 9.38 5.25 20.21
N ARG A 281 8.95 4.77 21.37
CA ARG A 281 9.67 3.79 22.17
C ARG A 281 8.67 2.87 22.85
N SER A 282 9.04 1.61 23.05
CA SER A 282 8.36 0.68 23.92
C SER A 282 9.38 -0.25 24.57
N ASP A 283 9.29 -0.44 25.87
CA ASP A 283 10.09 -1.45 26.56
C ASP A 283 9.57 -2.87 26.25
N GLY A 284 8.32 -2.99 25.75
CA GLY A 284 7.73 -4.23 25.28
C GLY A 284 7.46 -5.24 26.39
N TYR A 285 7.48 -6.51 26.02
CA TYR A 285 7.13 -7.63 26.92
C TYR A 285 8.06 -8.83 26.66
N ILE A 286 8.05 -9.83 27.57
CA ILE A 286 8.78 -11.08 27.34
C ILE A 286 7.92 -12.00 26.47
N ALA A 287 8.36 -12.23 25.23
CA ALA A 287 7.60 -13.00 24.24
C ALA A 287 7.60 -14.51 24.49
N VAL A 288 8.59 -15.03 25.21
CA VAL A 288 8.64 -16.47 25.60
C VAL A 288 7.69 -16.71 26.78
N PRO A 289 6.79 -17.72 26.70
CA PRO A 289 5.89 -18.05 27.80
C PRO A 289 6.66 -18.42 29.07
N GLU A 290 6.09 -18.08 30.21
CA GLU A 290 6.72 -18.28 31.53
C GLU A 290 7.22 -19.73 31.76
N SER A 291 6.46 -20.71 31.27
CA SER A 291 6.82 -22.14 31.39
C SER A 291 8.04 -22.56 30.57
N LEU A 292 8.50 -21.73 29.63
CA LEU A 292 9.66 -22.00 28.77
C LEU A 292 10.78 -20.99 28.95
N ARG A 293 10.61 -20.01 29.87
CA ARG A 293 11.60 -18.97 30.14
C ARG A 293 12.81 -19.49 30.89
N GLY A 294 13.98 -18.97 30.48
CA GLY A 294 15.22 -19.05 31.24
C GLY A 294 15.76 -17.68 31.63
N ALA A 295 16.94 -17.65 32.21
CA ALA A 295 17.57 -16.43 32.71
C ALA A 295 17.90 -15.39 31.67
N ILE A 296 18.04 -15.81 30.38
CA ILE A 296 18.39 -14.89 29.26
C ILE A 296 17.15 -14.24 28.63
N ASP A 297 15.94 -14.67 28.96
CA ASP A 297 14.74 -14.12 28.32
C ASP A 297 14.43 -12.72 28.87
N THR A 298 14.56 -11.73 28.00
CA THR A 298 14.34 -10.33 28.29
C THR A 298 13.18 -9.77 27.47
N LEU A 299 12.86 -8.50 27.67
CA LEU A 299 11.82 -7.80 26.93
C LEU A 299 12.19 -7.70 25.45
N VAL A 300 11.24 -7.96 24.57
CA VAL A 300 11.32 -7.58 23.15
C VAL A 300 10.90 -6.13 23.04
N ASN A 301 11.83 -5.25 22.73
CA ASN A 301 11.60 -3.81 22.70
C ASN A 301 11.86 -3.20 21.36
N SER A 302 11.44 -1.96 21.15
CA SER A 302 11.85 -1.14 20.01
C SER A 302 11.84 0.34 20.36
N GLN A 303 12.70 1.06 19.70
CA GLN A 303 12.65 2.51 19.63
C GLN A 303 12.97 2.93 18.21
N ASP A 304 12.23 3.92 17.69
CA ASP A 304 12.44 4.45 16.36
C ASP A 304 12.16 5.94 16.31
N ALA A 305 12.76 6.56 15.30
CA ALA A 305 12.57 7.94 14.95
C ALA A 305 12.54 8.07 13.43
N THR A 306 11.53 8.74 12.92
CA THR A 306 11.44 9.11 11.51
C THR A 306 11.17 10.59 11.38
N GLY A 307 11.67 11.18 10.30
CA GLY A 307 11.39 12.58 9.98
C GLY A 307 11.66 12.87 8.52
N ASP A 308 10.85 13.76 7.96
CA ASP A 308 11.04 14.24 6.60
C ASP A 308 10.68 15.72 6.47
N VAL A 309 11.26 16.34 5.43
CA VAL A 309 10.95 17.69 4.99
C VAL A 309 10.61 17.63 3.51
N THR A 310 9.46 18.15 3.15
CA THR A 310 8.97 18.25 1.78
C THR A 310 8.89 19.72 1.36
N VAL A 311 9.52 20.06 0.25
CA VAL A 311 9.36 21.38 -0.42
C VAL A 311 8.63 21.14 -1.72
N ARG A 312 7.49 21.83 -1.92
CA ARG A 312 6.65 21.71 -3.11
C ARG A 312 6.46 23.06 -3.77
N ARG A 313 6.41 23.06 -5.10
CA ARG A 313 6.06 24.21 -5.91
C ARG A 313 4.90 23.87 -6.84
N GLU A 314 3.85 24.67 -6.78
CA GLU A 314 2.71 24.63 -7.69
C GLU A 314 2.93 25.56 -8.89
N PHE A 315 2.45 25.18 -10.07
CA PHE A 315 2.55 25.92 -11.32
C PHE A 315 1.15 26.23 -11.87
N ALA A 316 0.39 27.00 -11.11
CA ALA A 316 -0.99 27.34 -11.40
C ALA A 316 -1.83 26.08 -11.73
N ASP A 317 -2.44 26.05 -12.92
CA ASP A 317 -3.25 24.94 -13.42
C ASP A 317 -2.45 23.85 -14.18
N ARG A 318 -1.10 23.92 -14.13
CA ARG A 318 -0.22 23.00 -14.86
C ARG A 318 0.27 21.81 -14.06
N GLY A 319 0.30 21.91 -12.74
CA GLY A 319 0.78 20.84 -11.89
C GLY A 319 1.69 21.27 -10.78
N ASP A 320 2.52 20.37 -10.30
CA ASP A 320 3.42 20.59 -9.18
C ASP A 320 4.69 19.74 -9.29
N PHE A 321 5.74 20.22 -8.61
CA PHE A 321 6.94 19.44 -8.32
C PHE A 321 7.27 19.55 -6.83
N PHE A 322 7.81 18.47 -6.28
CA PHE A 322 8.29 18.45 -4.90
C PHE A 322 9.59 17.68 -4.75
N VAL A 323 10.33 18.05 -3.71
CA VAL A 323 11.50 17.32 -3.21
C VAL A 323 11.25 16.99 -1.76
N ARG A 324 11.50 15.76 -1.36
CA ARG A 324 11.40 15.28 0.02
C ARG A 324 12.70 14.62 0.45
N GLY A 325 13.28 15.10 1.54
CA GLY A 325 14.37 14.43 2.23
C GLY A 325 13.87 13.75 3.48
N SER A 326 14.19 12.46 3.68
CA SER A 326 13.75 11.68 4.84
C SER A 326 14.90 10.97 5.53
N VAL A 327 14.73 10.78 6.84
CA VAL A 327 15.62 10.00 7.70
C VAL A 327 14.80 9.08 8.59
N PHE A 328 15.27 7.86 8.78
CA PHE A 328 14.69 6.87 9.67
C PHE A 328 15.79 6.17 10.46
N GLY A 329 15.57 5.96 11.74
CA GLY A 329 16.43 5.19 12.63
C GLY A 329 15.61 4.30 13.54
N GLU A 330 16.05 3.04 13.69
CA GLU A 330 15.39 2.07 14.57
C GLU A 330 16.46 1.28 15.33
N SER A 331 16.18 0.93 16.60
CA SER A 331 16.97 -0.03 17.36
C SER A 331 16.08 -0.89 18.25
N ARG A 332 16.47 -2.17 18.48
CA ARG A 332 15.70 -3.13 19.28
C ARG A 332 16.55 -4.23 19.91
N HIS A 333 16.00 -4.81 21.00
CA HIS A 333 16.41 -6.10 21.51
C HIS A 333 15.35 -7.14 21.13
N ASN A 334 15.81 -8.28 20.65
CA ASN A 334 14.92 -9.33 20.13
C ASN A 334 14.61 -10.41 21.19
N GLY A 335 14.56 -10.02 22.48
CA GLY A 335 14.16 -10.87 23.60
C GLY A 335 15.29 -11.62 24.29
N THR A 336 16.56 -11.36 23.92
CA THR A 336 17.73 -11.80 24.68
C THR A 336 18.82 -10.73 24.65
N PRO A 337 19.77 -10.68 25.62
CA PRO A 337 20.80 -9.65 25.70
C PRO A 337 21.69 -9.54 24.46
N LEU A 338 22.02 -10.66 23.79
CA LEU A 338 22.95 -10.69 22.67
C LEU A 338 22.26 -10.64 21.27
N GLN A 339 20.93 -10.61 21.22
CA GLN A 339 20.19 -10.49 19.96
C GLN A 339 19.63 -9.07 19.80
N THR A 340 20.36 -8.27 19.08
CA THR A 340 20.01 -6.86 18.83
C THR A 340 19.99 -6.57 17.35
N ASN A 341 19.29 -5.49 16.96
CA ASN A 341 19.46 -4.89 15.63
C ASN A 341 19.27 -3.39 15.68
N SER A 342 19.86 -2.71 14.71
CA SER A 342 19.61 -1.30 14.45
C SER A 342 19.63 -1.04 12.94
N THR A 343 18.76 -0.13 12.50
CA THR A 343 18.61 0.26 11.10
C THR A 343 18.69 1.77 10.98
N THR A 344 19.39 2.26 9.96
CA THR A 344 19.39 3.67 9.58
C THR A 344 19.10 3.76 8.09
N ILE A 345 18.13 4.61 7.71
CA ILE A 345 17.75 4.86 6.31
C ILE A 345 17.78 6.36 6.06
N ARG A 346 18.32 6.78 4.93
CA ARG A 346 18.28 8.15 4.42
C ARG A 346 17.85 8.11 2.97
N GLU A 347 16.92 9.00 2.60
CA GLU A 347 16.31 8.96 1.28
C GLU A 347 16.04 10.37 0.78
N LEU A 348 16.16 10.55 -0.51
CA LEU A 348 15.82 11.74 -1.24
C LEU A 348 14.87 11.36 -2.37
N ASP A 349 13.67 11.94 -2.35
CA ASP A 349 12.63 11.74 -3.32
C ASP A 349 12.41 13.02 -4.12
N PHE A 350 12.17 12.86 -5.41
CA PHE A 350 11.72 13.91 -6.31
C PHE A 350 10.46 13.44 -7.01
N GLY A 351 9.38 14.20 -6.90
CA GLY A 351 8.11 13.89 -7.52
C GLY A 351 7.54 15.10 -8.27
N GLY A 352 6.72 14.83 -9.28
CA GLY A 352 6.03 15.87 -10.00
C GLY A 352 4.87 15.34 -10.81
N ASN A 353 3.86 16.19 -11.00
CA ASN A 353 2.72 15.96 -11.87
C ASN A 353 2.62 17.18 -12.80
N TRP A 354 2.46 16.93 -14.09
CA TRP A 354 2.42 18.00 -15.09
C TRP A 354 1.29 17.78 -16.11
N ASP A 355 0.36 18.70 -16.17
CA ASP A 355 -0.70 18.70 -17.18
C ASP A 355 -0.20 19.43 -18.45
N ALA A 356 0.07 18.67 -19.49
CA ALA A 356 0.45 19.15 -20.80
C ALA A 356 -0.78 19.41 -21.72
N ARG A 357 -1.98 19.53 -21.12
CA ARG A 357 -3.24 19.85 -21.80
C ARG A 357 -3.63 18.75 -22.81
N GLU A 358 -3.71 19.13 -24.08
CA GLU A 358 -4.08 18.22 -25.17
C GLU A 358 -3.11 17.05 -25.35
N PHE A 359 -1.87 17.17 -24.87
CA PHE A 359 -0.88 16.09 -24.89
C PHE A 359 -1.02 15.11 -23.71
N GLY A 360 -1.93 15.38 -22.76
CA GLY A 360 -2.15 14.55 -21.59
C GLY A 360 -1.36 14.99 -20.37
N ALA A 361 -1.40 14.20 -19.32
CA ALA A 361 -0.71 14.46 -18.05
C ALA A 361 0.49 13.53 -17.87
N PHE A 362 1.54 14.08 -17.28
CA PHE A 362 2.77 13.35 -16.95
C PHE A 362 2.94 13.28 -15.45
N GLN A 363 3.43 12.14 -14.97
CA GLN A 363 3.88 11.96 -13.62
C GLN A 363 5.32 11.51 -13.62
N LEU A 364 6.16 12.18 -12.82
CA LEU A 364 7.57 11.85 -12.62
C LEU A 364 7.79 11.46 -11.16
N ARG A 365 8.55 10.39 -10.94
CA ARG A 365 9.09 10.00 -9.63
C ARG A 365 10.55 9.61 -9.82
N ALA A 366 11.43 10.11 -8.95
CA ALA A 366 12.81 9.69 -8.88
C ALA A 366 13.23 9.65 -7.41
N TYR A 367 14.02 8.67 -7.03
CA TYR A 367 14.46 8.49 -5.66
C TYR A 367 15.87 7.96 -5.57
N ALA A 368 16.53 8.28 -4.46
CA ALA A 368 17.82 7.72 -4.10
C ALA A 368 17.85 7.47 -2.59
N GLY A 369 18.19 6.25 -2.19
CA GLY A 369 18.21 5.84 -0.81
C GLY A 369 19.46 5.08 -0.42
N ARG A 370 19.86 5.22 0.85
CA ARG A 370 20.92 4.43 1.48
C ARG A 370 20.45 3.95 2.84
N GLN A 371 20.69 2.66 3.10
CA GLN A 371 20.42 2.06 4.40
C GLN A 371 21.65 1.32 4.94
N ASN A 372 21.62 1.12 6.25
CA ASN A 372 22.52 0.22 6.95
C ASN A 372 21.72 -0.51 8.03
N LEU A 373 21.76 -1.85 8.01
CA LEU A 373 21.19 -2.71 9.03
C LEU A 373 22.34 -3.42 9.74
N ASP A 374 22.50 -3.18 11.04
CA ASP A 374 23.43 -3.89 11.92
C ASP A 374 22.63 -4.84 12.83
N GLN A 375 23.09 -6.07 12.98
CA GLN A 375 22.44 -7.05 13.86
C GLN A 375 23.41 -8.08 14.43
N SER A 376 23.01 -8.68 15.55
CA SER A 376 23.75 -9.74 16.22
C SER A 376 22.88 -10.98 16.40
N PHE A 377 23.53 -12.14 16.42
CA PHE A 377 22.93 -13.44 16.58
C PHE A 377 23.65 -14.23 17.66
N SER A 378 22.89 -14.99 18.43
CA SER A 378 23.43 -15.86 19.49
C SER A 378 22.92 -17.29 19.33
N SER A 379 23.68 -18.23 19.83
CA SER A 379 23.20 -19.58 20.14
C SER A 379 22.70 -19.62 21.58
N ILE A 380 21.52 -20.19 21.77
CA ILE A 380 20.83 -20.21 23.05
C ILE A 380 20.83 -21.63 23.58
N ALA A 381 21.21 -21.83 24.83
CA ALA A 381 21.12 -23.12 25.52
C ALA A 381 19.66 -23.59 25.59
N SER A 382 19.45 -24.91 25.61
CA SER A 382 18.10 -25.50 25.61
C SER A 382 17.25 -25.13 26.83
N ASP A 383 17.91 -24.90 27.97
CA ASP A 383 17.29 -24.44 29.22
C ASP A 383 17.11 -22.90 29.28
N ARG A 384 17.58 -22.19 28.23
CA ARG A 384 17.53 -20.73 28.08
C ARG A 384 18.16 -19.93 29.24
N ASN A 385 19.13 -20.54 29.93
CA ASN A 385 19.85 -19.87 31.01
C ASN A 385 21.18 -19.23 30.57
N SER A 386 21.62 -19.53 29.37
CA SER A 386 22.84 -18.93 28.79
C SER A 386 22.72 -18.76 27.28
N GLU A 387 23.45 -17.81 26.75
CA GLU A 387 23.63 -17.59 25.32
C GLU A 387 25.07 -17.20 24.99
N ASN A 388 25.49 -17.54 23.79
CA ASN A 388 26.79 -17.16 23.25
C ASN A 388 26.63 -16.42 21.94
N LEU A 389 27.33 -15.30 21.77
CA LEU A 389 27.40 -14.59 20.50
C LEU A 389 28.00 -15.51 19.43
N THR A 390 27.30 -15.67 18.32
CA THR A 390 27.76 -16.50 17.19
C THR A 390 28.15 -15.68 15.99
N ARG A 391 27.50 -14.51 15.80
CA ARG A 391 27.71 -13.68 14.62
C ARG A 391 27.27 -12.24 14.85
N THR A 392 28.01 -11.28 14.32
CA THR A 392 27.52 -9.94 14.02
C THR A 392 27.46 -9.75 12.51
N GLN A 393 26.52 -8.94 12.05
CA GLN A 393 26.25 -8.76 10.65
C GLN A 393 25.93 -7.29 10.37
N ARG A 394 26.54 -6.75 9.32
CA ARG A 394 26.26 -5.42 8.79
C ARG A 394 25.84 -5.52 7.34
N VAL A 395 24.69 -4.91 7.01
CA VAL A 395 24.06 -4.99 5.70
C VAL A 395 23.86 -3.59 5.13
N PRO A 396 24.89 -2.98 4.50
CA PRO A 396 24.70 -1.76 3.74
C PRO A 396 23.98 -2.06 2.41
N ALA A 397 23.02 -1.19 2.06
CA ALA A 397 22.37 -1.22 0.77
C ALA A 397 22.07 0.20 0.26
N GLN A 398 22.00 0.32 -1.05
CA GLN A 398 21.69 1.55 -1.77
C GLN A 398 20.67 1.24 -2.87
N GLN A 399 19.81 2.21 -3.14
CA GLN A 399 18.89 2.14 -4.28
C GLN A 399 18.78 3.50 -4.96
N VAL A 400 18.62 3.46 -6.27
CA VAL A 400 18.27 4.62 -7.10
C VAL A 400 17.21 4.15 -8.08
N GLY A 401 16.20 4.95 -8.31
CA GLY A 401 15.22 4.61 -9.31
C GLY A 401 14.48 5.82 -9.83
N PHE A 402 13.83 5.63 -10.96
CA PHE A 402 12.95 6.63 -11.54
C PHE A 402 11.77 5.96 -12.25
N SER A 403 10.67 6.70 -12.37
CA SER A 403 9.55 6.35 -13.22
C SER A 403 8.98 7.58 -13.90
N VAL A 404 8.57 7.43 -15.16
CA VAL A 404 7.84 8.42 -15.93
C VAL A 404 6.56 7.76 -16.43
N GLN A 405 5.43 8.36 -16.11
CA GLN A 405 4.13 7.93 -16.57
C GLN A 405 3.48 9.04 -17.38
N TRP A 406 2.84 8.68 -18.47
CA TRP A 406 1.95 9.51 -19.26
C TRP A 406 0.54 8.95 -19.19
N GLN A 407 -0.46 9.85 -19.16
CA GLN A 407 -1.86 9.48 -19.21
C GLN A 407 -2.67 10.48 -20.02
N ARG A 408 -3.66 9.97 -20.77
CA ARG A 408 -4.53 10.81 -21.60
C ARG A 408 -5.90 10.17 -21.79
N THR A 409 -6.96 10.97 -21.66
CA THR A 409 -8.30 10.58 -22.08
C THR A 409 -8.45 10.86 -23.57
N VAL A 410 -8.86 9.85 -24.35
CA VAL A 410 -9.09 9.94 -25.80
C VAL A 410 -10.58 9.79 -26.09
N GLY A 411 -11.17 10.86 -26.63
CA GLY A 411 -12.61 10.92 -26.80
C GLY A 411 -13.36 10.82 -25.47
N THR A 412 -14.48 10.08 -25.45
CA THR A 412 -15.31 9.89 -24.25
C THR A 412 -15.22 8.47 -23.69
N ARG A 413 -14.42 7.60 -24.30
CA ARG A 413 -14.47 6.16 -24.04
C ARG A 413 -13.17 5.52 -23.60
N GLN A 414 -12.03 6.16 -23.86
CA GLN A 414 -10.74 5.56 -23.59
C GLN A 414 -9.91 6.44 -22.66
N HIS A 415 -9.21 5.79 -21.73
CA HIS A 415 -8.21 6.42 -20.90
C HIS A 415 -6.92 5.62 -21.02
N LEU A 416 -5.94 6.20 -21.68
CA LEU A 416 -4.64 5.59 -21.95
C LEU A 416 -3.65 5.96 -20.87
N VAL A 417 -2.88 4.98 -20.42
CA VAL A 417 -1.74 5.14 -19.50
C VAL A 417 -0.55 4.41 -20.10
N ALA A 418 0.62 5.01 -20.06
CA ALA A 418 1.85 4.34 -20.44
C ALA A 418 3.00 4.87 -19.60
N GLY A 419 4.02 4.05 -19.36
CA GLY A 419 5.16 4.50 -18.58
C GLY A 419 6.36 3.60 -18.71
N VAL A 420 7.47 4.15 -18.23
CA VAL A 420 8.75 3.46 -18.10
C VAL A 420 9.31 3.68 -16.72
N GLU A 421 10.01 2.68 -16.19
CA GLU A 421 10.66 2.79 -14.90
C GLU A 421 11.95 1.95 -14.85
N GLU A 422 12.87 2.39 -14.03
CA GLU A 422 14.12 1.70 -13.73
C GLU A 422 14.40 1.77 -12.23
N SER A 423 14.96 0.71 -11.69
CA SER A 423 15.54 0.67 -10.35
C SER A 423 16.90 -0.02 -10.37
N ASN A 424 17.84 0.53 -9.65
CA ASN A 424 19.19 -0.02 -9.46
C ASN A 424 19.43 -0.19 -7.97
N ILE A 425 19.78 -1.41 -7.57
CA ILE A 425 20.02 -1.80 -6.19
C ILE A 425 21.44 -2.32 -6.07
N HIS A 426 22.17 -1.88 -5.05
CA HIS A 426 23.46 -2.42 -4.65
C HIS A 426 23.42 -2.74 -3.16
N GLY A 427 23.73 -3.98 -2.79
CA GLY A 427 23.72 -4.38 -1.40
C GLY A 427 24.63 -5.57 -1.11
N GLN A 428 25.12 -5.61 0.12
CA GLN A 428 25.95 -6.69 0.59
C GLN A 428 25.73 -6.96 2.08
N THR A 429 26.09 -8.16 2.51
CA THR A 429 26.21 -8.53 3.92
C THR A 429 27.67 -8.72 4.26
N ASN A 430 28.10 -8.14 5.40
CA ASN A 430 29.42 -8.34 5.96
C ASN A 430 29.22 -8.97 7.34
N GLU A 431 29.87 -10.10 7.58
CA GLU A 431 29.65 -10.91 8.76
C GLU A 431 30.96 -11.19 9.50
N GLN A 432 30.89 -11.14 10.83
CA GLN A 432 31.95 -11.58 11.73
C GLN A 432 31.41 -12.75 12.57
N GLY A 433 32.00 -13.93 12.40
CA GLY A 433 31.71 -15.11 13.23
C GLY A 433 32.46 -15.09 14.55
N TYR A 434 31.84 -15.69 15.58
CA TYR A 434 32.38 -15.79 16.94
C TYR A 434 32.31 -17.21 17.46
N PHE A 435 33.30 -17.62 18.22
CA PHE A 435 33.32 -18.84 19.03
C PHE A 435 33.92 -18.54 20.40
N ASN A 436 33.19 -18.86 21.46
CA ASN A 436 33.58 -18.55 22.85
C ASN A 436 33.99 -17.07 23.07
N GLY A 437 33.22 -16.15 22.45
CA GLY A 437 33.45 -14.70 22.57
C GLY A 437 34.60 -14.16 21.72
N LEU A 438 35.37 -15.01 21.02
CA LEU A 438 36.47 -14.60 20.16
C LEU A 438 36.05 -14.59 18.69
N PRO A 439 36.44 -13.58 17.90
CA PRO A 439 36.22 -13.55 16.46
C PRO A 439 37.00 -14.69 15.77
N THR A 440 36.31 -15.46 14.92
CA THR A 440 36.88 -16.67 14.28
C THR A 440 36.88 -16.62 12.77
N SER A 441 35.93 -15.91 12.16
CA SER A 441 35.77 -15.89 10.70
C SER A 441 35.16 -14.59 10.24
N THR A 442 35.49 -14.18 9.02
CA THR A 442 34.81 -13.10 8.30
C THR A 442 34.20 -13.67 7.03
N SER A 443 33.01 -13.23 6.67
CA SER A 443 32.36 -13.58 5.40
C SER A 443 31.60 -12.40 4.83
N ALA A 444 31.46 -12.37 3.51
CA ALA A 444 30.69 -11.35 2.82
C ALA A 444 30.01 -11.95 1.60
N GLY A 445 28.83 -11.44 1.26
CA GLY A 445 28.08 -11.82 0.07
C GLY A 445 27.17 -10.67 -0.37
N GLY A 446 26.95 -10.55 -1.67
CA GLY A 446 26.12 -9.46 -2.20
C GLY A 446 26.20 -9.36 -3.72
N GLY A 447 25.75 -8.24 -4.24
CA GLY A 447 25.71 -7.99 -5.68
C GLY A 447 24.94 -6.72 -6.01
N ARG A 448 24.62 -6.60 -7.31
CA ARG A 448 23.82 -5.52 -7.86
C ARG A 448 22.63 -6.06 -8.63
N GLU A 449 21.54 -5.33 -8.61
CA GLU A 449 20.36 -5.62 -9.41
C GLU A 449 19.91 -4.39 -10.17
N VAL A 450 19.56 -4.58 -11.44
CA VAL A 450 18.89 -3.58 -12.26
C VAL A 450 17.59 -4.18 -12.76
N ASN A 451 16.49 -3.45 -12.51
CA ASN A 451 15.18 -3.75 -13.08
C ASN A 451 14.76 -2.57 -13.94
N TRP A 452 14.41 -2.81 -15.19
CA TRP A 452 13.75 -1.82 -16.03
C TRP A 452 12.49 -2.41 -16.63
N GLY A 453 11.48 -1.58 -16.80
CA GLY A 453 10.20 -2.00 -17.31
C GLY A 453 9.50 -0.90 -18.10
N ALA A 454 8.67 -1.33 -19.05
CA ALA A 454 7.77 -0.48 -19.81
C ALA A 454 6.38 -1.09 -19.81
N TYR A 455 5.35 -0.26 -19.61
CA TYR A 455 3.97 -0.69 -19.52
C TYR A 455 3.02 0.23 -20.28
N ALA A 456 1.87 -0.36 -20.65
CA ALA A 456 0.74 0.37 -21.19
C ALA A 456 -0.58 -0.22 -20.67
N GLU A 457 -1.57 0.64 -20.48
CA GLU A 457 -2.93 0.29 -20.08
C GLU A 457 -3.93 1.12 -20.87
N ASP A 458 -5.02 0.50 -21.28
CA ASP A 458 -6.20 1.18 -21.85
C ASP A 458 -7.45 0.78 -21.06
N ILE A 459 -8.12 1.79 -20.49
CA ILE A 459 -9.40 1.65 -19.81
C ILE A 459 -10.49 2.09 -20.78
N ILE A 460 -11.26 1.13 -21.32
CA ILE A 460 -12.18 1.30 -22.42
C ILE A 460 -13.62 1.17 -21.94
N ARG A 461 -14.44 2.20 -22.09
CA ARG A 461 -15.89 2.11 -21.93
C ARG A 461 -16.52 1.59 -23.24
N ILE A 462 -16.64 0.26 -23.37
CA ILE A 462 -17.17 -0.39 -24.57
C ILE A 462 -18.68 -0.18 -24.74
N ALA A 463 -19.40 -0.02 -23.63
CA ALA A 463 -20.82 0.36 -23.58
C ALA A 463 -21.08 1.15 -22.28
N PRO A 464 -22.26 1.80 -22.10
CA PRO A 464 -22.55 2.57 -20.88
C PRO A 464 -22.32 1.80 -19.57
N ASP A 465 -22.64 0.50 -19.58
CA ASP A 465 -22.56 -0.37 -18.41
C ASP A 465 -21.34 -1.32 -18.42
N TRP A 466 -20.46 -1.20 -19.41
CA TRP A 466 -19.31 -2.08 -19.58
C TRP A 466 -18.00 -1.32 -19.62
N LEU A 467 -17.11 -1.64 -18.70
CA LEU A 467 -15.74 -1.13 -18.64
C LEU A 467 -14.76 -2.29 -18.83
N LEU A 468 -13.89 -2.17 -19.81
CA LEU A 468 -12.80 -3.11 -20.08
C LEU A 468 -11.47 -2.43 -19.74
N THR A 469 -10.60 -3.09 -19.01
CA THR A 469 -9.22 -2.67 -18.78
C THR A 469 -8.29 -3.71 -19.37
N ALA A 470 -7.44 -3.29 -20.30
CA ALA A 470 -6.41 -4.12 -20.89
C ALA A 470 -5.05 -3.50 -20.63
N SER A 471 -4.14 -4.25 -20.05
CA SER A 471 -2.81 -3.76 -19.72
C SER A 471 -1.74 -4.83 -19.92
N GLY A 472 -0.52 -4.37 -20.10
CA GLY A 472 0.65 -5.23 -20.25
C GLY A 472 1.93 -4.50 -19.93
N ARG A 473 2.89 -5.24 -19.40
CA ARG A 473 4.22 -4.74 -19.04
C ARG A 473 5.29 -5.75 -19.44
N VAL A 474 6.39 -5.24 -19.94
CA VAL A 474 7.62 -5.99 -20.18
C VAL A 474 8.67 -5.52 -19.21
N ASP A 475 9.31 -6.45 -18.51
CA ASP A 475 10.38 -6.18 -17.56
C ASP A 475 11.64 -6.98 -17.92
N HIS A 476 12.79 -6.43 -17.57
CA HIS A 476 14.07 -7.12 -17.61
C HIS A 476 14.81 -6.92 -16.29
N TRP A 477 15.10 -8.04 -15.64
CA TRP A 477 15.90 -8.09 -14.42
C TRP A 477 17.30 -8.59 -14.75
N LEU A 478 18.30 -7.90 -14.24
CA LEU A 478 19.71 -8.24 -14.33
C LEU A 478 20.32 -8.26 -12.93
N ASN A 479 21.00 -9.34 -12.57
CA ASN A 479 21.81 -9.45 -11.36
C ASN A 479 23.27 -9.67 -11.76
N PHE A 480 24.17 -8.83 -11.29
CA PHE A 480 25.56 -8.77 -11.71
C PHE A 480 26.48 -8.32 -10.57
N ASP A 481 27.80 -8.36 -10.79
CA ASP A 481 28.81 -8.09 -9.75
C ASP A 481 28.53 -8.91 -8.47
N ALA A 482 28.00 -10.10 -8.64
CA ALA A 482 27.56 -10.94 -7.53
C ALA A 482 28.74 -11.73 -6.94
N PHE A 483 28.75 -11.85 -5.63
CA PHE A 483 29.71 -12.66 -4.90
C PHE A 483 29.03 -13.33 -3.69
N ALA A 484 29.49 -14.54 -3.36
CA ALA A 484 29.00 -15.29 -2.21
C ALA A 484 30.10 -15.52 -1.19
N PRO A 485 29.74 -15.77 0.09
CA PRO A 485 30.70 -16.21 1.10
C PRO A 485 31.44 -17.45 0.59
N PRO A 486 32.74 -17.60 0.89
CA PRO A 486 33.46 -18.80 0.52
C PRO A 486 32.78 -20.03 1.14
N ASN A 487 32.56 -21.04 0.33
CA ASN A 487 32.12 -22.34 0.85
C ASN A 487 33.26 -22.89 1.76
N PRO A 488 32.99 -23.35 2.99
CA PRO A 488 34.01 -23.96 3.86
C PRO A 488 34.77 -25.11 3.20
N ALA A 489 34.20 -25.75 2.16
CA ALA A 489 34.87 -26.77 1.38
C ALA A 489 35.82 -26.25 0.30
N VAL A 490 35.84 -24.92 0.03
CA VAL A 490 36.76 -24.30 -0.96
C VAL A 490 37.50 -23.16 -0.26
N PRO A 491 38.76 -23.35 0.15
CA PRO A 491 39.52 -22.28 0.76
C PRO A 491 39.87 -21.26 -0.33
N VAL A 492 39.60 -20.01 -0.09
CA VAL A 492 40.06 -18.76 -0.71
C VAL A 492 38.96 -17.90 -1.32
N GLY A 493 38.75 -16.74 -0.70
CA GLY A 493 38.11 -15.55 -1.27
C GLY A 493 36.60 -15.64 -1.55
N ALA A 494 35.92 -14.50 -1.52
CA ALA A 494 34.54 -14.46 -2.03
C ALA A 494 34.54 -14.89 -3.51
N ALA A 495 33.82 -15.94 -3.84
CA ALA A 495 33.71 -16.42 -5.21
C ALA A 495 32.86 -15.43 -6.02
N SER A 496 33.42 -14.87 -7.10
CA SER A 496 32.62 -14.15 -8.10
C SER A 496 31.62 -15.11 -8.74
N LEU A 497 30.36 -14.69 -8.81
CA LEU A 497 29.29 -15.46 -9.42
C LEU A 497 28.95 -14.91 -10.81
N PRO A 498 28.46 -15.75 -11.74
CA PRO A 498 28.12 -15.29 -13.07
C PRO A 498 26.89 -14.36 -13.04
N ASP A 499 26.88 -13.41 -13.97
CA ASP A 499 25.73 -12.54 -14.20
C ASP A 499 24.51 -13.36 -14.61
N ARG A 500 23.33 -12.89 -14.20
CA ARG A 500 22.06 -13.54 -14.45
C ARG A 500 21.02 -12.56 -14.91
N SER A 501 20.17 -12.93 -15.84
CA SER A 501 19.05 -12.11 -16.29
C SER A 501 17.82 -12.94 -16.59
N GLU A 502 16.66 -12.37 -16.37
CA GLU A 502 15.37 -12.90 -16.81
C GLU A 502 14.51 -11.75 -17.36
N SER A 503 13.70 -12.07 -18.39
CA SER A 503 12.68 -11.15 -18.90
C SER A 503 11.29 -11.67 -18.61
N PHE A 504 10.34 -10.74 -18.40
CA PHE A 504 8.98 -11.05 -18.01
C PHE A 504 7.99 -10.29 -18.84
N PHE A 505 6.85 -10.94 -19.12
CA PHE A 505 5.66 -10.29 -19.66
C PHE A 505 4.50 -10.49 -18.69
N SER A 506 3.95 -9.37 -18.20
CA SER A 506 2.89 -9.33 -17.21
C SER A 506 1.63 -8.70 -17.82
N PRO A 507 0.76 -9.49 -18.48
CA PRO A 507 -0.53 -9.01 -18.96
C PRO A 507 -1.59 -8.98 -17.87
N ARG A 508 -2.59 -8.10 -17.99
CA ARG A 508 -3.85 -8.13 -17.27
C ARG A 508 -5.01 -7.77 -18.21
N LEU A 509 -6.10 -8.50 -18.08
CA LEU A 509 -7.38 -8.17 -18.67
C LEU A 509 -8.43 -8.18 -17.56
N ALA A 510 -9.19 -7.09 -17.44
CA ALA A 510 -10.24 -6.97 -16.43
C ALA A 510 -11.50 -6.36 -17.05
N ILE A 511 -12.66 -6.81 -16.58
CA ILE A 511 -13.96 -6.35 -17.03
C ILE A 511 -14.84 -6.03 -15.83
N LEU A 512 -15.57 -4.93 -15.93
CA LEU A 512 -16.63 -4.56 -14.99
C LEU A 512 -17.91 -4.35 -15.78
N HIS A 513 -18.99 -5.00 -15.33
CA HIS A 513 -20.34 -4.85 -15.87
C HIS A 513 -21.29 -4.35 -14.80
N LYS A 514 -21.91 -3.19 -15.03
CA LYS A 514 -22.98 -2.64 -14.18
C LYS A 514 -24.28 -3.34 -14.53
N LEU A 515 -24.64 -4.39 -13.78
CA LEU A 515 -25.86 -5.17 -13.99
C LEU A 515 -27.11 -4.34 -13.67
N THR A 516 -27.02 -3.54 -12.61
CA THR A 516 -28.04 -2.56 -12.19
C THR A 516 -27.36 -1.31 -11.66
N SER A 517 -28.12 -0.28 -11.26
CA SER A 517 -27.57 0.89 -10.56
C SER A 517 -26.82 0.54 -9.25
N ASN A 518 -27.14 -0.62 -8.67
CA ASN A 518 -26.67 -1.02 -7.34
C ASN A 518 -25.81 -2.28 -7.34
N ILE A 519 -25.71 -2.99 -8.47
CA ILE A 519 -24.94 -4.24 -8.58
C ILE A 519 -24.02 -4.18 -9.78
N SER A 520 -22.75 -4.41 -9.55
CA SER A 520 -21.73 -4.56 -10.58
C SER A 520 -21.04 -5.92 -10.45
N LEU A 521 -20.74 -6.53 -11.58
CA LEU A 521 -19.96 -7.77 -11.67
C LEU A 521 -18.56 -7.45 -12.17
N THR A 522 -17.56 -8.14 -11.64
CA THR A 522 -16.16 -7.98 -12.03
C THR A 522 -15.53 -9.33 -12.36
N ALA A 523 -14.63 -9.34 -13.33
CA ALA A 523 -13.76 -10.48 -13.59
C ALA A 523 -12.40 -9.99 -14.07
N SER A 524 -11.32 -10.67 -13.69
CA SER A 524 -10.00 -10.38 -14.23
C SER A 524 -9.10 -11.61 -14.28
N GLY A 525 -8.13 -11.59 -15.21
CA GLY A 525 -7.04 -12.55 -15.29
C GLY A 525 -5.73 -11.82 -15.49
N TYR A 526 -4.66 -12.33 -14.86
CA TYR A 526 -3.36 -11.66 -14.85
C TYR A 526 -2.19 -12.61 -14.69
N ARG A 527 -1.01 -12.11 -15.07
CA ARG A 527 0.29 -12.70 -14.72
C ARG A 527 1.13 -11.66 -13.99
N SER A 528 1.90 -12.14 -13.03
CA SER A 528 2.82 -11.32 -12.23
C SER A 528 4.11 -12.09 -11.95
N PHE A 529 5.15 -11.38 -11.53
CA PHE A 529 6.43 -11.99 -11.18
C PHE A 529 7.06 -11.28 -9.98
N ARG A 530 8.02 -11.95 -9.33
CA ARG A 530 8.91 -11.37 -8.33
C ARG A 530 10.32 -11.93 -8.53
N ALA A 531 11.30 -11.04 -8.74
CA ALA A 531 12.70 -11.40 -8.74
C ALA A 531 13.15 -11.78 -7.31
N PRO A 532 14.08 -12.73 -7.14
CA PRO A 532 14.67 -13.00 -5.82
C PRO A 532 15.50 -11.81 -5.36
N THR A 533 15.43 -11.50 -4.07
CA THR A 533 16.18 -10.39 -3.46
C THR A 533 17.65 -10.75 -3.22
N LEU A 534 18.53 -9.77 -3.12
CA LEU A 534 19.96 -9.98 -2.76
C LEU A 534 20.10 -10.75 -1.43
N ASN A 535 19.19 -10.51 -0.47
CA ASN A 535 19.13 -11.26 0.77
C ASN A 535 18.84 -12.75 0.55
N GLU A 536 17.91 -13.08 -0.34
CA GLU A 536 17.55 -14.47 -0.64
C GLU A 536 18.69 -15.19 -1.36
N LEU A 537 19.37 -14.49 -2.26
CA LEU A 537 20.46 -15.03 -3.07
C LEU A 537 21.77 -15.22 -2.28
N TYR A 538 22.15 -14.24 -1.41
CA TYR A 538 23.53 -14.16 -0.94
C TYR A 538 23.69 -14.09 0.58
N ARG A 539 22.61 -13.98 1.37
CA ARG A 539 22.72 -13.88 2.82
C ARG A 539 22.15 -15.10 3.52
N GLY A 540 23.02 -15.84 4.25
CA GLY A 540 22.58 -16.80 5.26
C GLY A 540 22.33 -16.09 6.60
N PHE A 541 21.45 -16.62 7.43
CA PHE A 541 21.22 -16.07 8.78
C PHE A 541 20.87 -17.18 9.79
N ARG A 542 21.14 -16.91 11.06
CA ARG A 542 20.79 -17.81 12.16
C ARG A 542 19.91 -17.08 13.17
N ALA A 543 18.81 -17.71 13.55
CA ALA A 543 17.93 -17.23 14.62
C ALA A 543 17.81 -18.34 15.68
N GLY A 544 18.47 -18.16 16.81
CA GLY A 544 18.54 -19.19 17.84
C GLY A 544 19.18 -20.49 17.30
N ASN A 545 18.46 -21.59 17.34
CA ASN A 545 18.88 -22.89 16.80
C ASN A 545 18.44 -23.14 15.36
N VAL A 546 17.94 -22.13 14.62
CA VAL A 546 17.58 -22.24 13.21
C VAL A 546 18.58 -21.50 12.34
N PHE A 547 19.25 -22.20 11.45
CA PHE A 547 20.12 -21.63 10.43
C PHE A 547 19.47 -21.73 9.04
N THR A 548 19.32 -20.61 8.36
CA THR A 548 18.78 -20.54 7.00
C THR A 548 19.88 -20.17 6.03
N GLU A 549 20.17 -21.06 5.10
CA GLU A 549 21.17 -20.88 4.06
C GLU A 549 20.65 -20.01 2.92
N ALA A 550 21.54 -19.21 2.32
CA ALA A 550 21.30 -18.53 1.06
C ALA A 550 21.29 -19.51 -0.12
N ASN A 551 20.73 -19.07 -1.25
CA ASN A 551 20.77 -19.86 -2.49
C ASN A 551 20.92 -18.94 -3.71
N SER A 552 22.13 -18.87 -4.25
CA SER A 552 22.44 -18.05 -5.43
C SER A 552 21.78 -18.56 -6.73
N ASN A 553 21.19 -19.77 -6.74
CA ASN A 553 20.51 -20.36 -7.89
C ASN A 553 19.01 -20.07 -7.94
N LEU A 554 18.47 -19.29 -7.01
CA LEU A 554 17.04 -18.96 -7.02
C LEU A 554 16.63 -18.28 -8.33
N ARG A 555 15.49 -18.67 -8.85
CA ARG A 555 14.82 -18.09 -10.02
C ARG A 555 13.63 -17.24 -9.58
N ALA A 556 13.20 -16.32 -10.45
CA ALA A 556 12.04 -15.50 -10.20
C ALA A 556 10.76 -16.34 -10.03
N GLU A 557 9.94 -15.92 -9.06
CA GLU A 557 8.58 -16.44 -8.87
C GLU A 557 7.68 -15.93 -9.99
N ARG A 558 6.76 -16.75 -10.48
CA ARG A 558 5.77 -16.37 -11.50
C ARG A 558 4.38 -16.75 -11.03
N LEU A 559 3.49 -15.78 -11.00
CA LEU A 559 2.10 -15.95 -10.62
C LEU A 559 1.20 -15.88 -11.85
N THR A 560 0.25 -16.79 -11.94
CA THR A 560 -0.92 -16.73 -12.83
C THR A 560 -2.15 -16.70 -11.94
N GLY A 561 -3.01 -15.70 -12.10
CA GLY A 561 -4.19 -15.53 -11.28
C GLY A 561 -5.43 -15.19 -12.08
N ALA A 562 -6.57 -15.51 -11.51
CA ALA A 562 -7.89 -15.11 -11.98
C ALA A 562 -8.78 -14.78 -10.79
N GLU A 563 -9.68 -13.84 -10.98
CA GLU A 563 -10.66 -13.47 -9.97
C GLU A 563 -12.00 -13.12 -10.61
N GLY A 564 -13.07 -13.33 -9.86
CA GLY A 564 -14.43 -12.93 -10.24
C GLY A 564 -15.20 -12.50 -9.02
N GLY A 565 -15.97 -11.44 -9.13
CA GLY A 565 -16.66 -10.87 -7.97
C GLY A 565 -17.89 -10.07 -8.31
N ALA A 566 -18.55 -9.62 -7.25
CA ALA A 566 -19.68 -8.73 -7.31
C ALA A 566 -19.52 -7.60 -6.29
N ILE A 567 -19.97 -6.42 -6.67
CA ILE A 567 -20.10 -5.24 -5.80
C ILE A 567 -21.57 -4.91 -5.71
N ALA A 568 -22.11 -4.87 -4.50
CA ALA A 568 -23.48 -4.45 -4.24
C ALA A 568 -23.47 -3.20 -3.36
N THR A 569 -24.25 -2.20 -3.74
CA THR A 569 -24.47 -1.00 -2.94
C THR A 569 -25.93 -0.91 -2.48
N GLY A 570 -26.16 -0.46 -1.26
CA GLY A 570 -27.48 -0.35 -0.67
C GLY A 570 -27.67 0.94 0.14
N TRP A 571 -28.89 1.15 0.68
CA TRP A 571 -29.23 2.31 1.50
C TRP A 571 -28.77 3.65 0.90
N ASN A 572 -29.20 3.91 -0.34
CA ASN A 572 -28.76 5.08 -1.10
C ASN A 572 -27.23 5.14 -1.22
N GLN A 573 -26.62 4.00 -1.50
CA GLN A 573 -25.17 3.80 -1.67
C GLN A 573 -24.33 4.06 -0.41
N ARG A 574 -24.96 4.15 0.77
CA ARG A 574 -24.24 4.30 2.05
C ARG A 574 -23.57 3.00 2.51
N LEU A 575 -24.02 1.87 1.99
CA LEU A 575 -23.48 0.54 2.29
C LEU A 575 -22.93 -0.09 1.02
N MET A 576 -21.72 -0.60 1.07
CA MET A 576 -21.08 -1.37 0.01
C MET A 576 -20.70 -2.74 0.56
N LEU A 577 -21.08 -3.78 -0.18
CA LEU A 577 -20.62 -5.15 0.00
C LEU A 577 -19.88 -5.58 -1.27
N ARG A 578 -18.65 -6.04 -1.14
CA ARG A 578 -17.87 -6.67 -2.20
C ARG A 578 -17.62 -8.12 -1.84
N GLY A 579 -17.81 -9.03 -2.79
CA GLY A 579 -17.41 -10.42 -2.67
C GLY A 579 -16.57 -10.80 -3.88
N THR A 580 -15.41 -11.42 -3.67
CA THR A 580 -14.48 -11.82 -4.73
C THR A 580 -14.00 -13.23 -4.48
N TYR A 581 -14.19 -14.12 -5.45
CA TYR A 581 -13.49 -15.39 -5.53
C TYR A 581 -12.17 -15.18 -6.26
N PHE A 582 -11.08 -15.74 -5.75
CA PHE A 582 -9.76 -15.67 -6.36
C PHE A 582 -9.10 -17.05 -6.47
N TRP A 583 -8.30 -17.21 -7.51
CA TRP A 583 -7.43 -18.35 -7.74
C TRP A 583 -6.07 -17.86 -8.21
N ASN A 584 -5.01 -18.24 -7.49
CA ASN A 584 -3.62 -17.85 -7.76
C ASN A 584 -2.72 -19.07 -7.72
N GLN A 585 -1.95 -19.28 -8.78
CA GLN A 585 -0.90 -20.27 -8.83
C GLN A 585 0.46 -19.57 -8.93
N ILE A 586 1.36 -19.86 -7.99
CA ILE A 586 2.76 -19.44 -8.08
C ILE A 586 3.58 -20.63 -8.57
N THR A 587 4.29 -20.43 -9.65
CA THR A 587 5.33 -21.36 -10.15
C THR A 587 6.67 -20.90 -9.61
N ARG A 588 7.45 -21.86 -9.08
CA ARG A 588 8.77 -21.62 -8.44
C ARG A 588 8.71 -20.66 -7.24
N PRO A 589 7.72 -20.79 -6.31
CA PRO A 589 7.71 -19.95 -5.12
C PRO A 589 8.98 -20.17 -4.30
N VAL A 590 9.56 -19.07 -3.80
CA VAL A 590 10.72 -19.12 -2.89
C VAL A 590 10.21 -19.42 -1.47
N ALA A 591 10.72 -20.48 -0.87
CA ALA A 591 10.36 -20.90 0.48
C ALA A 591 11.60 -21.35 1.27
N ASN A 592 11.51 -21.28 2.59
CA ASN A 592 12.51 -21.82 3.51
C ASN A 592 12.22 -23.32 3.70
N VAL A 593 12.98 -24.18 3.04
CA VAL A 593 12.82 -25.64 3.10
C VAL A 593 13.72 -26.20 4.19
N THR A 594 13.16 -26.97 5.11
CA THR A 594 13.91 -27.64 6.18
C THR A 594 14.73 -28.79 5.59
N LEU A 595 16.05 -28.74 5.75
CA LEU A 595 16.99 -29.76 5.29
C LEU A 595 17.25 -30.82 6.36
N THR A 596 17.56 -30.37 7.57
CA THR A 596 17.85 -31.25 8.70
C THR A 596 17.29 -30.67 9.99
N THR A 597 16.92 -31.57 10.90
CA THR A 597 16.49 -31.20 12.24
C THR A 597 17.23 -32.05 13.25
N THR A 598 18.03 -31.42 14.10
CA THR A 598 18.66 -32.00 15.27
C THR A 598 18.17 -31.31 16.54
N PRO A 599 18.35 -31.85 17.72
CA PRO A 599 17.99 -31.18 18.97
C PRO A 599 18.62 -29.79 19.16
N SER A 600 19.80 -29.56 18.57
CA SER A 600 20.59 -28.33 18.72
C SER A 600 20.54 -27.39 17.51
N LEU A 601 20.15 -27.88 16.33
CA LEU A 601 20.18 -27.10 15.09
C LEU A 601 19.13 -27.59 14.08
N ILE A 602 18.35 -26.65 13.56
CA ILE A 602 17.48 -26.81 12.41
C ILE A 602 18.18 -26.09 11.24
N THR A 603 18.53 -26.81 10.19
CA THR A 603 19.09 -26.22 8.97
C THR A 603 18.00 -26.11 7.91
N ARG A 604 17.85 -24.93 7.34
CA ARG A 604 16.93 -24.61 6.23
C ARG A 604 17.73 -24.01 5.07
N GLN A 605 17.18 -24.12 3.88
CA GLN A 605 17.68 -23.39 2.72
C GLN A 605 16.53 -22.75 1.97
N ARG A 606 16.76 -21.58 1.40
CA ARG A 606 15.81 -20.98 0.46
C ARG A 606 15.84 -21.74 -0.85
N GLN A 607 14.68 -22.24 -1.26
CA GLN A 607 14.54 -23.03 -2.50
C GLN A 607 13.32 -22.57 -3.30
N ASN A 608 13.39 -22.72 -4.62
CA ASN A 608 12.20 -22.65 -5.45
C ASN A 608 11.47 -23.97 -5.35
N LEU A 609 10.29 -23.97 -4.74
CA LEU A 609 9.37 -25.10 -4.82
C LEU A 609 8.86 -25.26 -6.26
N GLY A 610 8.24 -26.36 -6.59
CA GLY A 610 7.61 -26.57 -7.90
C GLY A 610 6.47 -25.58 -8.12
N SER A 611 5.38 -25.72 -7.37
CA SER A 611 4.26 -24.77 -7.40
C SER A 611 3.43 -24.77 -6.11
N THR A 612 2.77 -23.64 -5.86
CA THR A 612 1.74 -23.49 -4.83
C THR A 612 0.47 -22.92 -5.45
N VAL A 613 -0.68 -23.29 -4.91
CA VAL A 613 -1.98 -22.71 -5.28
C VAL A 613 -2.62 -22.11 -4.03
N SER A 614 -3.06 -20.88 -4.16
CA SER A 614 -3.90 -20.19 -3.17
C SER A 614 -5.22 -19.80 -3.83
N GLN A 615 -6.34 -20.27 -3.27
CA GLN A 615 -7.68 -19.96 -3.74
C GLN A 615 -8.62 -19.71 -2.58
N GLY A 616 -9.63 -18.89 -2.80
CA GLY A 616 -10.52 -18.53 -1.72
C GLY A 616 -11.56 -17.51 -2.07
N VAL A 617 -12.23 -17.03 -1.04
CA VAL A 617 -13.24 -15.98 -1.11
C VAL A 617 -12.87 -14.87 -0.16
N GLU A 618 -12.87 -13.65 -0.67
CA GLU A 618 -12.71 -12.41 0.07
C GLU A 618 -14.04 -11.66 0.09
N MET A 619 -14.48 -11.22 1.26
CA MET A 619 -15.67 -10.40 1.44
C MET A 619 -15.30 -9.13 2.19
N GLU A 620 -15.79 -8.01 1.74
CA GLU A 620 -15.60 -6.68 2.32
C GLU A 620 -16.96 -6.02 2.51
N LEU A 621 -17.18 -5.50 3.71
CA LEU A 621 -18.32 -4.67 4.05
C LEU A 621 -17.83 -3.31 4.49
N SER A 622 -18.32 -2.24 3.92
CA SER A 622 -18.06 -0.89 4.40
C SER A 622 -19.32 -0.02 4.25
N GLY A 623 -19.56 0.83 5.23
CA GLY A 623 -20.66 1.77 5.08
C GLY A 623 -21.08 2.50 6.34
N GLN A 624 -21.85 3.54 6.08
CA GLN A 624 -22.45 4.42 7.07
C GLN A 624 -23.89 4.01 7.33
N VAL A 625 -24.12 3.30 8.44
CA VAL A 625 -25.47 2.82 8.85
C VAL A 625 -26.37 3.99 9.30
N SER A 626 -25.77 5.01 9.90
CA SER A 626 -26.43 6.26 10.26
C SER A 626 -25.45 7.41 10.17
N ASN A 627 -25.90 8.66 10.34
CA ASN A 627 -25.01 9.83 10.37
C ASN A 627 -23.93 9.76 11.47
N SER A 628 -24.02 8.80 12.36
CA SER A 628 -23.13 8.64 13.51
C SER A 628 -22.46 7.29 13.59
N ILE A 629 -22.94 6.28 12.85
CA ILE A 629 -22.44 4.91 12.95
C ILE A 629 -21.90 4.49 11.60
N THR A 630 -20.61 4.13 11.59
CA THR A 630 -19.93 3.52 10.46
C THR A 630 -19.54 2.10 10.85
N LEU A 631 -19.77 1.16 9.95
CA LEU A 631 -19.35 -0.24 10.06
C LEU A 631 -18.44 -0.58 8.91
N SER A 632 -17.35 -1.27 9.21
CA SER A 632 -16.48 -1.90 8.22
C SER A 632 -16.10 -3.30 8.71
N GLY A 633 -15.77 -4.18 7.80
CA GLY A 633 -15.31 -5.50 8.15
C GLY A 633 -14.92 -6.31 6.93
N GLY A 634 -14.11 -7.30 7.15
CA GLY A 634 -13.61 -8.19 6.16
C GLY A 634 -13.63 -9.65 6.60
N TYR A 635 -13.80 -10.52 5.64
CA TYR A 635 -13.66 -11.96 5.82
C TYR A 635 -12.89 -12.55 4.65
N GLU A 636 -11.89 -13.38 4.95
CA GLU A 636 -11.23 -14.19 3.94
C GLU A 636 -11.24 -15.67 4.34
N TYR A 637 -11.66 -16.49 3.40
CA TYR A 637 -11.38 -17.92 3.38
C TYR A 637 -10.29 -18.20 2.34
N THR A 638 -9.17 -18.80 2.78
CA THR A 638 -8.03 -19.09 1.92
C THR A 638 -7.59 -20.54 2.09
N HIS A 639 -7.48 -21.24 0.97
CA HIS A 639 -6.86 -22.55 0.88
C HIS A 639 -5.57 -22.46 0.08
N ALA A 640 -4.43 -22.42 0.78
CA ALA A 640 -3.10 -22.27 0.19
C ALA A 640 -2.28 -23.54 0.43
N THR A 641 -1.90 -24.24 -0.64
CA THR A 641 -1.20 -25.53 -0.57
C THR A 641 -0.08 -25.65 -1.59
N VAL A 642 0.91 -26.48 -1.28
CA VAL A 642 1.96 -26.91 -2.21
C VAL A 642 1.36 -27.93 -3.17
N THR A 643 1.38 -27.66 -4.47
CA THR A 643 0.80 -28.53 -5.50
C THR A 643 1.84 -29.31 -6.28
N SER A 644 3.08 -28.84 -6.35
CA SER A 644 4.23 -29.63 -6.80
C SER A 644 5.47 -29.25 -6.00
N PHE A 645 6.32 -30.22 -5.78
CA PHE A 645 7.56 -30.08 -5.03
C PHE A 645 8.72 -30.60 -5.86
N THR A 646 9.66 -29.72 -6.16
CA THR A 646 10.89 -30.06 -6.89
C THR A 646 12.05 -29.86 -5.92
N VAL A 647 12.77 -30.91 -5.62
CA VAL A 647 13.96 -30.86 -4.75
C VAL A 647 15.20 -30.77 -5.62
N ASP A 648 16.19 -29.99 -5.16
CA ASP A 648 17.53 -30.08 -5.74
C ASP A 648 17.99 -31.55 -5.70
N PRO A 649 18.45 -32.13 -6.81
CA PRO A 649 18.92 -33.53 -6.84
C PRO A 649 19.97 -33.85 -5.76
N ALA A 650 20.81 -32.88 -5.38
CA ALA A 650 21.77 -33.03 -4.30
C ALA A 650 21.13 -33.21 -2.90
N LEU A 651 19.87 -32.84 -2.75
CA LEU A 651 19.10 -32.84 -1.50
C LEU A 651 17.95 -33.86 -1.52
N ALA A 652 17.79 -34.62 -2.62
CA ALA A 652 16.64 -35.47 -2.87
C ALA A 652 16.42 -36.61 -1.83
N GLY A 653 17.43 -36.98 -1.05
CA GLY A 653 17.32 -37.95 0.04
C GLY A 653 17.03 -37.35 1.42
N LEU A 654 17.01 -36.03 1.57
CA LEU A 654 16.95 -35.35 2.87
C LEU A 654 15.56 -34.82 3.22
N ASN A 655 14.67 -34.65 2.23
CA ASN A 655 13.39 -33.96 2.44
C ASN A 655 12.18 -34.84 2.09
N PRO A 656 11.20 -34.98 3.00
CA PRO A 656 9.90 -35.51 2.62
C PRO A 656 9.20 -34.54 1.65
N SER A 657 8.33 -35.09 0.78
CA SER A 657 7.53 -34.30 -0.15
C SER A 657 6.62 -33.31 0.62
N LEU A 658 6.62 -32.05 0.20
CA LEU A 658 5.73 -31.03 0.73
C LEU A 658 4.37 -30.99 0.02
N VAL A 659 4.15 -31.82 -1.01
CA VAL A 659 2.90 -31.80 -1.80
C VAL A 659 1.70 -32.10 -0.91
N GLY A 660 0.67 -31.26 -1.01
CA GLY A 660 -0.55 -31.32 -0.21
C GLY A 660 -0.47 -30.60 1.13
N LEU A 661 0.72 -30.19 1.58
CA LEU A 661 0.87 -29.41 2.82
C LEU A 661 0.43 -27.95 2.62
N ASN A 662 -0.04 -27.34 3.71
CA ASN A 662 -0.42 -25.92 3.69
C ASN A 662 0.82 -25.04 3.61
N VAL A 663 0.71 -23.92 2.89
CA VAL A 663 1.72 -22.88 2.91
C VAL A 663 1.81 -22.32 4.35
N PRO A 664 3.02 -22.23 4.94
CA PRO A 664 3.20 -21.75 6.30
C PRO A 664 2.67 -20.33 6.51
N GLN A 665 2.26 -20.04 7.74
CA GLN A 665 1.82 -18.72 8.20
C GLN A 665 0.54 -18.19 7.52
N ILE A 666 -0.23 -19.06 6.84
CA ILE A 666 -1.51 -18.69 6.21
C ILE A 666 -2.66 -19.34 6.98
N PRO A 667 -3.53 -18.56 7.65
CA PRO A 667 -4.75 -19.08 8.26
C PRO A 667 -5.81 -19.34 7.20
N ARG A 668 -6.61 -20.40 7.38
CA ARG A 668 -7.73 -20.69 6.47
C ARG A 668 -8.87 -19.69 6.57
N HIS A 669 -9.05 -19.10 7.73
CA HIS A 669 -10.12 -18.13 7.98
C HIS A 669 -9.51 -16.92 8.67
N GLN A 670 -9.79 -15.75 8.14
CA GLN A 670 -9.53 -14.46 8.77
C GLN A 670 -10.85 -13.68 8.80
N PHE A 671 -11.07 -12.97 9.86
CA PHE A 671 -12.22 -12.08 10.01
C PHE A 671 -11.82 -10.86 10.83
N ASP A 672 -12.22 -9.71 10.38
CA ASP A 672 -12.04 -8.43 11.05
C ASP A 672 -13.32 -7.60 10.98
N PHE A 673 -13.51 -6.73 11.94
CA PHE A 673 -14.57 -5.73 11.90
C PHE A 673 -14.18 -4.50 12.70
N GLN A 674 -14.71 -3.35 12.31
CA GLN A 674 -14.68 -2.11 13.07
C GLN A 674 -16.08 -1.51 13.13
N ALA A 675 -16.51 -1.13 14.32
CA ALA A 675 -17.73 -0.35 14.56
C ALA A 675 -17.32 0.99 15.16
N ARG A 676 -17.66 2.09 14.48
CA ARG A 676 -17.33 3.45 14.87
C ARG A 676 -18.60 4.26 15.11
N TYR A 677 -18.70 4.86 16.29
CA TYR A 677 -19.69 5.88 16.62
C TYR A 677 -19.00 7.23 16.68
N SER A 678 -19.43 8.19 15.87
CA SER A 678 -18.83 9.52 15.79
C SER A 678 -19.90 10.61 15.92
N ARG A 679 -19.64 11.56 16.79
CA ARG A 679 -20.39 12.80 17.00
C ARG A 679 -19.40 13.95 17.16
N PRO A 680 -19.82 15.25 17.05
CA PRO A 680 -18.90 16.38 17.11
C PRO A 680 -17.93 16.39 18.30
N PHE A 681 -18.33 15.82 19.45
CA PHE A 681 -17.50 15.85 20.68
C PHE A 681 -17.01 14.47 21.13
N ILE A 682 -17.41 13.39 20.45
CA ILE A 682 -17.06 12.03 20.89
C ILE A 682 -16.88 11.11 19.71
N LEU A 683 -15.81 10.31 19.75
CA LEU A 683 -15.59 9.18 18.89
C LEU A 683 -15.41 7.93 19.78
N LEU A 684 -16.17 6.89 19.50
CA LEU A 684 -16.01 5.56 20.10
C LEU A 684 -15.82 4.55 18.99
N ALA A 685 -14.84 3.69 19.11
CA ALA A 685 -14.62 2.63 18.14
C ALA A 685 -14.27 1.32 18.86
N VAL A 686 -14.78 0.23 18.33
CA VAL A 686 -14.45 -1.14 18.73
C VAL A 686 -14.04 -1.90 17.47
N GLN A 687 -12.97 -2.65 17.58
CA GLN A 687 -12.38 -3.40 16.50
C GLN A 687 -12.10 -4.83 16.95
N GLY A 688 -12.51 -5.81 16.17
CA GLY A 688 -12.26 -7.22 16.46
C GLY A 688 -11.50 -7.89 15.33
N ARG A 689 -10.62 -8.82 15.69
CA ARG A 689 -9.83 -9.58 14.74
C ARG A 689 -9.77 -11.05 15.13
N PHE A 690 -10.09 -11.92 14.19
CA PHE A 690 -9.96 -13.37 14.30
C PHE A 690 -8.96 -13.89 13.28
N GLY A 691 -8.00 -14.69 13.78
CA GLY A 691 -7.08 -15.47 12.94
C GLY A 691 -7.27 -16.96 13.19
N GLY A 692 -7.51 -17.72 12.13
CA GLY A 692 -7.67 -19.17 12.17
C GLY A 692 -6.37 -19.92 12.50
N ASN A 693 -6.45 -21.24 12.54
CA ASN A 693 -5.29 -22.10 12.67
C ASN A 693 -4.38 -21.99 11.44
N GLN A 694 -3.07 -22.03 11.68
CA GLN A 694 -2.02 -22.04 10.63
C GLN A 694 -0.80 -22.81 11.15
N PHE A 695 0.18 -23.07 10.30
CA PHE A 695 1.43 -23.72 10.69
C PHE A 695 2.61 -22.75 10.61
N ASP A 696 3.59 -22.91 11.51
CA ASP A 696 4.81 -22.11 11.56
C ASP A 696 5.92 -22.67 10.65
N ASP A 697 5.84 -23.93 10.28
CA ASP A 697 6.84 -24.67 9.53
C ASP A 697 6.31 -25.24 8.21
N ASP A 698 7.24 -25.53 7.30
CA ASP A 698 6.98 -26.13 5.99
C ASP A 698 6.43 -27.56 6.06
N GLN A 699 6.75 -28.31 7.13
CA GLN A 699 6.31 -29.68 7.36
C GLN A 699 4.92 -29.78 7.99
N ASN A 700 4.28 -28.67 8.34
CA ASN A 700 2.99 -28.58 9.03
C ASN A 700 2.97 -29.33 10.39
N THR A 701 4.08 -29.34 11.11
CA THR A 701 4.19 -29.98 12.43
C THR A 701 3.97 -29.00 13.57
N LEU A 702 4.22 -27.71 13.37
CA LEU A 702 4.16 -26.67 14.38
C LEU A 702 2.88 -25.84 14.24
N LEU A 703 1.78 -26.34 14.82
CA LEU A 703 0.47 -25.68 14.74
C LEU A 703 0.44 -24.41 15.58
N LEU A 704 0.12 -23.26 14.97
CA LEU A 704 -0.29 -22.02 15.63
C LEU A 704 -1.82 -21.98 15.73
N ARG A 705 -2.33 -21.96 16.96
CA ARG A 705 -3.76 -22.03 17.24
C ARG A 705 -4.48 -20.75 16.85
N ARG A 706 -5.78 -20.88 16.57
CA ARG A 706 -6.69 -19.74 16.32
C ARG A 706 -6.76 -18.80 17.51
N TYR A 707 -7.02 -17.53 17.24
CA TYR A 707 -7.16 -16.50 18.26
C TYR A 707 -8.21 -15.46 17.85
N PHE A 708 -8.67 -14.72 18.85
CA PHE A 708 -9.49 -13.53 18.68
C PHE A 708 -8.98 -12.44 19.63
N THR A 709 -8.82 -11.22 19.10
CA THR A 709 -8.49 -10.03 19.88
C THR A 709 -9.55 -8.96 19.67
N LEU A 710 -9.75 -8.14 20.67
CA LEU A 710 -10.67 -7.01 20.65
C LEU A 710 -9.90 -5.76 21.07
N ASP A 711 -10.04 -4.69 20.30
CA ASP A 711 -9.42 -3.41 20.51
C ASP A 711 -10.49 -2.34 20.67
N ALA A 712 -10.21 -1.26 21.42
CA ALA A 712 -11.18 -0.19 21.64
C ALA A 712 -10.48 1.17 21.67
N THR A 713 -11.14 2.18 21.12
CA THR A 713 -10.72 3.59 21.14
C THR A 713 -11.87 4.47 21.58
N ALA A 714 -11.59 5.43 22.46
CA ALA A 714 -12.51 6.50 22.83
C ALA A 714 -11.77 7.83 22.76
N SER A 715 -12.38 8.81 22.11
CA SER A 715 -11.84 10.16 22.00
C SER A 715 -12.92 11.20 22.33
N HIS A 716 -12.53 12.28 22.98
CA HIS A 716 -13.41 13.40 23.33
C HIS A 716 -12.77 14.72 22.90
N SER A 717 -13.52 15.50 22.12
CA SER A 717 -13.09 16.85 21.69
C SER A 717 -13.37 17.86 22.80
N LEU A 718 -12.33 18.39 23.42
CA LEU A 718 -12.41 19.45 24.43
C LEU A 718 -12.81 20.78 23.80
N ARG A 719 -12.34 21.04 22.60
CA ARG A 719 -12.64 22.17 21.73
C ARG A 719 -12.24 21.84 20.31
N PRO A 720 -12.72 22.58 19.28
CA PRO A 720 -12.29 22.33 17.91
C PRO A 720 -10.77 22.26 17.77
N GLY A 721 -10.29 21.15 17.22
CA GLY A 721 -8.86 20.88 17.03
C GLY A 721 -8.08 20.43 18.27
N VAL A 722 -8.75 20.07 19.38
CA VAL A 722 -8.09 19.56 20.60
C VAL A 722 -8.88 18.37 21.12
N ASP A 723 -8.34 17.17 20.95
CA ASP A 723 -8.96 15.93 21.40
C ASP A 723 -8.09 15.23 22.45
N VAL A 724 -8.72 14.64 23.44
CA VAL A 724 -8.12 13.67 24.35
C VAL A 724 -8.62 12.28 23.98
N PHE A 725 -7.76 11.29 24.06
CA PHE A 725 -8.16 9.92 23.74
C PHE A 725 -7.54 8.87 24.66
N VAL A 726 -8.21 7.72 24.68
CA VAL A 726 -7.72 6.47 25.24
C VAL A 726 -7.89 5.38 24.19
N ALA A 727 -6.87 4.56 24.01
CA ALA A 727 -6.88 3.45 23.08
C ALA A 727 -6.33 2.19 23.78
N VAL A 728 -6.94 1.05 23.54
CA VAL A 728 -6.57 -0.23 24.18
C VAL A 728 -6.53 -1.30 23.09
N GLU A 729 -5.36 -1.86 22.87
CA GLU A 729 -5.17 -3.06 22.04
C GLU A 729 -5.30 -4.31 22.93
N ASN A 730 -5.82 -5.39 22.34
CA ASN A 730 -6.03 -6.67 23.02
C ASN A 730 -6.75 -6.51 24.39
N LEU A 731 -7.89 -5.80 24.39
CA LEU A 731 -8.69 -5.47 25.57
C LEU A 731 -9.03 -6.69 26.46
N LEU A 732 -9.17 -7.87 25.81
CA LEU A 732 -9.46 -9.13 26.50
C LEU A 732 -8.20 -9.80 27.09
N ASN A 733 -7.03 -9.18 26.94
CA ASN A 733 -5.71 -9.70 27.32
C ASN A 733 -5.50 -11.16 26.86
N ARG A 734 -5.88 -11.44 25.61
CA ARG A 734 -5.82 -12.79 25.05
C ARG A 734 -4.38 -13.18 24.78
N ARG A 735 -3.92 -14.28 25.36
CA ARG A 735 -2.65 -14.93 25.02
C ARG A 735 -2.86 -15.80 23.76
N TYR A 736 -2.00 -15.63 22.76
CA TYR A 736 -2.05 -16.42 21.52
C TYR A 736 -0.64 -16.63 20.97
N ASP A 737 -0.47 -17.75 20.24
CA ASP A 737 0.82 -18.13 19.67
C ASP A 737 1.09 -17.30 18.42
N VAL A 738 2.30 -16.72 18.31
CA VAL A 738 2.74 -15.95 17.12
C VAL A 738 3.84 -16.64 16.33
N ALA A 739 4.66 -17.47 16.99
CA ALA A 739 5.68 -18.31 16.37
C ALA A 739 6.00 -19.50 17.27
N ARG A 740 6.51 -20.57 16.71
CA ARG A 740 6.99 -21.76 17.43
C ARG A 740 8.44 -22.09 17.09
N THR A 741 9.02 -21.34 16.16
CA THR A 741 10.41 -21.50 15.72
C THR A 741 11.16 -20.19 15.95
N PRO A 742 12.32 -20.18 16.66
CA PRO A 742 13.04 -21.31 17.29
C PRO A 742 12.43 -21.78 18.63
N VAL A 743 11.57 -21.03 19.24
CA VAL A 743 10.85 -21.31 20.49
C VAL A 743 9.41 -20.79 20.37
N LEU A 744 8.51 -21.32 21.20
CA LEU A 744 7.17 -20.75 21.28
C LEU A 744 7.24 -19.31 21.75
N MET A 745 6.61 -18.42 20.96
CA MET A 745 6.44 -17.00 21.27
C MET A 745 4.95 -16.66 21.30
N VAL A 746 4.57 -15.81 22.25
CA VAL A 746 3.20 -15.31 22.40
C VAL A 746 3.09 -13.87 21.90
N GLY A 747 1.89 -13.51 21.45
CA GLY A 747 1.56 -12.15 21.02
C GLY A 747 1.53 -11.15 22.18
N PRO A 748 1.46 -9.84 21.85
CA PRO A 748 1.46 -8.78 22.84
C PRO A 748 0.29 -8.92 23.84
N PRO A 749 0.53 -8.63 25.12
CA PRO A 749 -0.53 -8.52 26.13
C PRO A 749 -1.41 -7.30 25.85
N ILE A 750 -2.32 -6.99 26.79
CA ILE A 750 -3.09 -5.74 26.73
C ILE A 750 -2.14 -4.54 26.71
N LEU A 751 -2.33 -3.66 25.73
CA LEU A 751 -1.62 -2.40 25.60
C LEU A 751 -2.63 -1.25 25.66
N ALA A 752 -2.57 -0.46 26.73
CA ALA A 752 -3.41 0.72 26.91
C ALA A 752 -2.57 1.99 26.79
N ARG A 753 -3.08 2.99 26.07
CA ARG A 753 -2.48 4.31 25.95
C ARG A 753 -3.50 5.41 26.13
N ALA A 754 -3.05 6.58 26.58
CA ALA A 754 -3.82 7.81 26.59
C ALA A 754 -3.00 8.94 25.98
N GLY A 755 -3.68 9.88 25.35
CA GLY A 755 -2.99 10.93 24.63
C GLY A 755 -3.84 12.15 24.33
N LEU A 756 -3.16 13.12 23.72
CA LEU A 756 -3.71 14.38 23.24
C LEU A 756 -3.46 14.47 21.73
N ARG A 757 -4.48 14.86 20.99
CA ARG A 757 -4.37 15.17 19.56
C ARG A 757 -4.71 16.63 19.34
N LEU A 758 -3.83 17.34 18.63
CA LEU A 758 -3.99 18.74 18.24
C LEU A 758 -4.05 18.83 16.72
N GLN A 759 -5.10 19.44 16.16
CA GLN A 759 -5.29 19.59 14.72
C GLN A 759 -5.76 21.00 14.41
N PHE A 760 -4.94 21.76 13.69
CA PHE A 760 -5.22 23.13 13.29
C PHE A 760 -5.00 23.30 11.78
N GLY A 761 -5.86 24.06 11.11
CA GLY A 761 -5.94 24.12 9.66
C GLY A 761 -6.87 23.03 9.11
N ALA A 762 -7.46 23.23 7.94
CA ALA A 762 -8.35 22.24 7.34
C ALA A 762 -7.57 20.97 6.94
N ARG A 763 -8.04 19.82 7.37
CA ARG A 763 -7.63 18.52 6.81
C ARG A 763 -8.13 18.36 5.38
#